data_943fd08a07a8c0a8ad8f7a0cbf20932f
#
_entry.id   943fd08a07a8c0a8ad8f7a0cbf20932f
#
_cell.length_a   1.000
_cell.length_b   1.000
_cell.length_c   1.000
_cell.angle_alpha   90.00
_cell.angle_beta   90.00
_cell.angle_gamma   90.00
#
_symmetry.space_group_name_H-M   'P 1'
#
loop_
_entity.id
_entity.type
_entity.pdbx_description
1 polymer ?
#
loop_
_entity_poly.entity_id
_entity_poly.type
_entity_poly.pdbx_seq_one_letter_code
_entity_poly.pdbx_strand_id
1 'polypeptide(L)'
;MNEKVLSTLEYEKVKSSIEQYLTTRNGKKELAALSPVDNPNTINMWLDETDDGAHILRLDKEISIPKLDDVTPYMKRLKIDASLNGSELSKINKILKTSNYLVRFFNNLRDDEVSLNRLYKLINEIQAVPNISQRLSDSIDDDVRLLNTASKELNSIRRRMDVIKGEVRSIMNQFTQKHSKDLTEPIVTIREDRMVLPVKAENKNKFGGIVHDRSSSGQTLYIEPASTVGLNTELRQKQIEERHEERRILIELSDLIRPYQSEIINNSKILGHLDLINAKAKYARDLKATRPVVSNENHVNLKQARHPLIDMNKVVANDLYIGKDNKAIIITGPNTGGKTITIKTLGLLQLMAQSGLFVTANEGSSVAVFDNVFADIGDEQSIEQNLSTFSSHMDNIVDILDGITKKSLVILDELGAGTDPKEGSALAIAILDKIAEKDCDVVATTHYPELKVYAYNRPQTINASMEFDSETLQPTYHLMMGVPGQSNGLNIASRLGLDESIITEARSLVDQDSQDLNTMIVELTEQTKRARVEADELKVQLDDATKLHEDLSEEYAKYKNQKDRLVTAAKQQANEIAEAAKKKADAIIKDLHEKQRKVGQVAIKENELIDAQGQLNSLRHDVNLVNNRVLKKAKAKHDFHKGDDVMVKSYGQRGVLVKKLDDNEWEVQLGILKMRIAEGDLEKIKVDNDEQRFNTKVKRTASKRVSAKLDLRGHRYEEAMHEVDQYLDSAVLAGYPSVTIIHGKGTGALRQGVTDMLSSDRRVDSFNYSPANAGGDGSTVVKLK
;
A
#
# COMPACT_ATOMS: atom_id res chain seq x y z
N MET A 1 -16.52 24.35 -10.30
CA MET A 1 -15.30 23.96 -11.06
C MET A 1 -15.69 23.57 -12.47
N ASN A 2 -14.97 24.01 -13.50
CA ASN A 2 -15.24 23.73 -14.90
C ASN A 2 -14.71 22.32 -15.28
N GLU A 3 -15.52 21.51 -16.01
CA GLU A 3 -15.12 20.17 -16.47
C GLU A 3 -13.86 20.18 -17.36
N LYS A 4 -13.68 21.26 -18.16
CA LYS A 4 -12.48 21.43 -19.00
C LYS A 4 -11.21 21.43 -18.15
N VAL A 5 -11.21 22.11 -17.00
CA VAL A 5 -10.04 22.19 -16.09
C VAL A 5 -9.74 20.83 -15.46
N LEU A 6 -10.76 20.06 -15.09
CA LEU A 6 -10.58 18.72 -14.54
C LEU A 6 -9.86 17.80 -15.55
N SER A 7 -10.20 17.92 -16.82
CA SER A 7 -9.54 17.17 -17.91
C SER A 7 -8.11 17.69 -18.15
N THR A 8 -7.91 19.01 -18.26
CA THR A 8 -6.59 19.63 -18.52
C THR A 8 -5.58 19.29 -17.42
N LEU A 9 -5.99 19.31 -16.16
CA LEU A 9 -5.18 18.94 -15.00
C LEU A 9 -5.17 17.43 -14.69
N GLU A 10 -5.74 16.59 -15.57
CA GLU A 10 -5.71 15.13 -15.48
C GLU A 10 -6.37 14.54 -14.21
N TYR A 11 -7.33 15.27 -13.61
CA TYR A 11 -8.01 14.84 -12.40
C TYR A 11 -8.76 13.50 -12.58
N GLU A 12 -9.33 13.28 -13.77
CA GLU A 12 -10.01 12.00 -14.09
C GLU A 12 -9.06 10.80 -14.10
N LYS A 13 -7.76 11.00 -14.40
CA LYS A 13 -6.76 9.94 -14.28
C LYS A 13 -6.50 9.57 -12.81
N VAL A 14 -6.53 10.55 -11.90
CA VAL A 14 -6.45 10.29 -10.46
C VAL A 14 -7.65 9.47 -10.00
N LYS A 15 -8.88 9.84 -10.43
CA LYS A 15 -10.08 9.05 -10.13
C LYS A 15 -9.96 7.62 -10.65
N SER A 16 -9.48 7.45 -11.88
CA SER A 16 -9.25 6.12 -12.47
C SER A 16 -8.23 5.28 -11.67
N SER A 17 -7.20 5.94 -11.13
CA SER A 17 -6.23 5.28 -10.26
C SER A 17 -6.81 4.86 -8.91
N ILE A 18 -7.77 5.61 -8.37
CA ILE A 18 -8.47 5.25 -7.13
C ILE A 18 -9.48 4.12 -7.38
N GLU A 19 -10.10 4.07 -8.56
CA GLU A 19 -11.14 3.08 -8.88
C GLU A 19 -10.66 1.64 -8.74
N GLN A 20 -9.39 1.35 -8.97
CA GLN A 20 -8.81 0.00 -8.83
C GLN A 20 -8.88 -0.56 -7.39
N TYR A 21 -8.99 0.31 -6.38
CA TYR A 21 -9.11 -0.08 -4.97
C TYR A 21 -10.57 -0.29 -4.55
N LEU A 22 -11.54 0.11 -5.38
CA LEU A 22 -12.96 0.02 -5.07
C LEU A 22 -13.53 -1.36 -5.40
N THR A 23 -14.26 -1.90 -4.45
CA THR A 23 -14.91 -3.21 -4.54
C THR A 23 -16.42 -3.11 -4.74
N THR A 24 -17.04 -2.02 -4.30
CA THR A 24 -18.49 -1.85 -4.31
C THR A 24 -18.97 -0.99 -5.49
N ARG A 25 -20.18 -1.30 -5.97
CA ARG A 25 -20.81 -0.51 -7.03
C ARG A 25 -21.22 0.89 -6.56
N ASN A 26 -21.62 1.04 -5.30
CA ASN A 26 -21.96 2.33 -4.73
C ASN A 26 -20.73 3.22 -4.53
N GLY A 27 -19.60 2.66 -4.07
CA GLY A 27 -18.33 3.38 -3.97
C GLY A 27 -17.84 3.88 -5.33
N LYS A 28 -17.99 3.06 -6.40
CA LYS A 28 -17.67 3.49 -7.77
C LYS A 28 -18.56 4.62 -8.26
N LYS A 29 -19.87 4.58 -7.96
CA LYS A 29 -20.79 5.68 -8.29
C LYS A 29 -20.44 6.96 -7.56
N GLU A 30 -20.04 6.86 -6.30
CA GLU A 30 -19.66 7.99 -5.47
C GLU A 30 -18.33 8.60 -5.95
N LEU A 31 -17.34 7.77 -6.29
CA LEU A 31 -16.10 8.24 -6.91
C LEU A 31 -16.35 8.93 -8.25
N ALA A 32 -17.23 8.39 -9.09
CA ALA A 32 -17.60 9.03 -10.36
C ALA A 32 -18.20 10.42 -10.15
N ALA A 33 -19.03 10.59 -9.11
CA ALA A 33 -19.65 11.87 -8.75
C ALA A 33 -18.71 12.81 -7.95
N LEU A 34 -17.54 12.30 -7.49
CA LEU A 34 -16.61 13.10 -6.71
C LEU A 34 -16.04 14.24 -7.55
N SER A 35 -16.18 15.46 -7.04
CA SER A 35 -15.63 16.69 -7.63
C SER A 35 -15.10 17.61 -6.55
N PRO A 36 -14.14 18.48 -6.86
CA PRO A 36 -13.64 19.47 -5.91
C PRO A 36 -14.73 20.44 -5.47
N VAL A 37 -14.75 20.76 -4.19
CA VAL A 37 -15.73 21.69 -3.58
C VAL A 37 -15.01 22.91 -2.99
N ASP A 38 -15.74 24.00 -2.78
CA ASP A 38 -15.24 25.29 -2.25
C ASP A 38 -15.65 25.54 -0.79
N ASN A 39 -16.21 24.54 -0.12
CA ASN A 39 -16.61 24.65 1.28
C ASN A 39 -15.52 24.04 2.22
N PRO A 40 -14.82 24.86 3.02
CA PRO A 40 -13.74 24.37 3.90
C PRO A 40 -14.19 23.29 4.89
N ASN A 41 -15.44 23.37 5.39
CA ASN A 41 -15.94 22.39 6.34
C ASN A 41 -16.15 21.02 5.68
N THR A 42 -16.67 21.00 4.44
CA THR A 42 -16.83 19.78 3.67
C THR A 42 -15.47 19.17 3.31
N ILE A 43 -14.51 20.00 2.88
CA ILE A 43 -13.15 19.56 2.56
C ILE A 43 -12.49 18.91 3.80
N ASN A 44 -12.52 19.59 4.95
CA ASN A 44 -11.96 19.06 6.18
C ASN A 44 -12.67 17.77 6.63
N MET A 45 -14.00 17.69 6.48
CA MET A 45 -14.74 16.48 6.80
C MET A 45 -14.26 15.29 5.94
N TRP A 46 -14.12 15.47 4.64
CA TRP A 46 -13.63 14.43 3.74
C TRP A 46 -12.16 14.06 3.98
N LEU A 47 -11.32 15.05 4.34
CA LEU A 47 -9.93 14.78 4.73
C LEU A 47 -9.86 14.03 6.07
N ASP A 48 -10.70 14.35 7.06
CA ASP A 48 -10.80 13.62 8.32
C ASP A 48 -11.22 12.16 8.10
N GLU A 49 -12.18 11.91 7.20
CA GLU A 49 -12.60 10.55 6.82
C GLU A 49 -11.46 9.77 6.17
N THR A 50 -10.73 10.42 5.26
CA THR A 50 -9.55 9.80 4.61
C THR A 50 -8.44 9.53 5.63
N ASP A 51 -8.24 10.42 6.61
CA ASP A 51 -7.23 10.26 7.67
C ASP A 51 -7.58 9.11 8.62
N ASP A 52 -8.85 8.97 9.00
CA ASP A 52 -9.32 7.82 9.78
C ASP A 52 -9.03 6.51 9.05
N GLY A 53 -9.31 6.45 7.72
CA GLY A 53 -8.97 5.29 6.89
C GLY A 53 -7.47 5.02 6.83
N ALA A 54 -6.66 6.07 6.66
CA ALA A 54 -5.20 5.97 6.65
C ALA A 54 -4.64 5.56 8.03
N HIS A 55 -5.27 6.03 9.13
CA HIS A 55 -4.90 5.64 10.48
C HIS A 55 -5.12 4.13 10.70
N ILE A 56 -6.27 3.60 10.28
CA ILE A 56 -6.56 2.16 10.35
C ILE A 56 -5.50 1.35 9.57
N LEU A 57 -5.11 1.82 8.37
CA LEU A 57 -4.06 1.16 7.59
C LEU A 57 -2.67 1.20 8.27
N ARG A 58 -2.34 2.30 8.97
CA ARG A 58 -1.09 2.41 9.76
C ARG A 58 -1.03 1.44 10.94
N LEU A 59 -2.18 0.98 11.43
CA LEU A 59 -2.29 -0.04 12.48
C LEU A 59 -2.24 -1.47 11.92
N ASP A 60 -1.85 -1.66 10.65
CA ASP A 60 -1.90 -2.94 9.93
C ASP A 60 -3.29 -3.60 9.93
N LYS A 61 -4.34 -2.78 10.05
CA LYS A 61 -5.74 -3.20 9.95
C LYS A 61 -6.35 -2.64 8.65
N GLU A 62 -7.39 -3.29 8.16
CA GLU A 62 -8.04 -2.88 6.92
C GLU A 62 -9.56 -2.96 7.03
N ILE A 63 -10.26 -1.98 6.48
CA ILE A 63 -11.72 -2.01 6.28
C ILE A 63 -12.01 -2.97 5.12
N SER A 64 -12.20 -4.25 5.44
CA SER A 64 -12.42 -5.28 4.41
C SER A 64 -13.86 -5.29 3.97
N ILE A 65 -14.10 -4.84 2.73
CA ILE A 65 -15.42 -4.83 2.09
C ILE A 65 -15.34 -5.70 0.83
N PRO A 66 -16.16 -6.77 0.73
CA PRO A 66 -16.17 -7.61 -0.47
C PRO A 66 -16.87 -6.89 -1.63
N LYS A 67 -16.82 -7.49 -2.81
CA LYS A 67 -17.59 -6.99 -3.95
C LYS A 67 -19.09 -7.00 -3.64
N LEU A 68 -19.68 -5.80 -3.61
CA LEU A 68 -21.11 -5.58 -3.36
C LEU A 68 -21.78 -4.95 -4.56
N ASP A 69 -22.96 -5.50 -4.90
CA ASP A 69 -23.82 -4.96 -5.96
C ASP A 69 -24.78 -3.87 -5.39
N ASP A 70 -25.34 -3.07 -6.29
CA ASP A 70 -26.41 -2.13 -5.95
C ASP A 70 -27.72 -2.90 -5.77
N VAL A 71 -28.26 -2.90 -4.56
CA VAL A 71 -29.54 -3.58 -4.21
C VAL A 71 -30.76 -2.70 -4.36
N THR A 72 -30.59 -1.43 -4.69
CA THR A 72 -31.71 -0.48 -4.86
C THR A 72 -32.79 -0.98 -5.81
N PRO A 73 -32.46 -1.64 -6.97
CA PRO A 73 -33.49 -2.20 -7.85
C PRO A 73 -34.31 -3.31 -7.19
N TYR A 74 -33.67 -4.14 -6.34
CA TYR A 74 -34.37 -5.24 -5.65
C TYR A 74 -35.29 -4.71 -4.58
N MET A 75 -34.88 -3.68 -3.85
CA MET A 75 -35.73 -3.02 -2.86
C MET A 75 -36.96 -2.35 -3.52
N LYS A 76 -36.78 -1.74 -4.72
CA LYS A 76 -37.93 -1.19 -5.48
C LYS A 76 -38.94 -2.28 -5.86
N ARG A 77 -38.48 -3.48 -6.19
CA ARG A 77 -39.38 -4.62 -6.49
C ARG A 77 -40.12 -5.10 -5.25
N LEU A 78 -39.44 -5.19 -4.11
CA LEU A 78 -40.10 -5.54 -2.83
C LEU A 78 -41.19 -4.54 -2.44
N LYS A 79 -41.03 -3.28 -2.80
CA LYS A 79 -42.01 -2.22 -2.51
C LYS A 79 -43.32 -2.41 -3.26
N ILE A 80 -43.30 -3.10 -4.40
CA ILE A 80 -44.52 -3.45 -5.19
C ILE A 80 -44.92 -4.91 -5.01
N ASP A 81 -44.63 -5.49 -3.84
CA ASP A 81 -44.98 -6.86 -3.45
C ASP A 81 -44.44 -7.97 -4.36
N ALA A 82 -43.40 -7.69 -5.18
CA ALA A 82 -42.73 -8.71 -5.95
C ALA A 82 -41.76 -9.52 -5.07
N SER A 83 -41.70 -10.84 -5.30
CA SER A 83 -40.72 -11.68 -4.64
C SER A 83 -39.34 -11.58 -5.33
N LEU A 84 -38.28 -11.81 -4.58
CA LEU A 84 -36.89 -11.85 -5.04
C LEU A 84 -36.45 -13.29 -5.34
N ASN A 85 -35.53 -13.44 -6.25
CA ASN A 85 -34.91 -14.73 -6.53
C ASN A 85 -33.69 -14.98 -5.60
N GLY A 86 -33.15 -16.19 -5.64
CA GLY A 86 -32.02 -16.59 -4.79
C GLY A 86 -30.78 -15.72 -4.98
N SER A 87 -30.48 -15.29 -6.21
CA SER A 87 -29.33 -14.41 -6.48
C SER A 87 -29.50 -13.02 -5.86
N GLU A 88 -30.69 -12.45 -5.97
CA GLU A 88 -31.00 -11.14 -5.39
C GLU A 88 -30.95 -11.19 -3.85
N LEU A 89 -31.47 -12.25 -3.25
CA LEU A 89 -31.42 -12.49 -1.79
C LEU A 89 -29.98 -12.71 -1.31
N SER A 90 -29.18 -13.47 -2.04
CA SER A 90 -27.74 -13.66 -1.71
C SER A 90 -26.98 -12.34 -1.72
N LYS A 91 -27.21 -11.45 -2.69
CA LYS A 91 -26.60 -10.12 -2.76
C LYS A 91 -27.01 -9.23 -1.58
N ILE A 92 -28.26 -9.30 -1.17
CA ILE A 92 -28.75 -8.60 0.04
C ILE A 92 -28.08 -9.16 1.28
N ASN A 93 -27.97 -10.49 1.38
CA ASN A 93 -27.30 -11.13 2.50
C ASN A 93 -25.82 -10.74 2.63
N LYS A 94 -25.13 -10.58 1.50
CA LYS A 94 -23.74 -10.07 1.50
C LYS A 94 -23.65 -8.67 2.14
N ILE A 95 -24.59 -7.77 1.85
CA ILE A 95 -24.64 -6.45 2.48
C ILE A 95 -24.88 -6.58 3.99
N LEU A 96 -25.84 -7.39 4.41
CA LEU A 96 -26.15 -7.60 5.84
C LEU A 96 -24.95 -8.24 6.58
N LYS A 97 -24.31 -9.25 6.00
CA LYS A 97 -23.11 -9.88 6.57
C LYS A 97 -21.99 -8.86 6.71
N THR A 98 -21.73 -8.06 5.68
CA THR A 98 -20.68 -7.03 5.68
C THR A 98 -20.99 -5.94 6.70
N SER A 99 -22.26 -5.49 6.80
CA SER A 99 -22.69 -4.54 7.82
C SER A 99 -22.42 -5.07 9.24
N ASN A 100 -22.84 -6.31 9.52
CA ASN A 100 -22.61 -6.94 10.81
C ASN A 100 -21.12 -7.11 11.13
N TYR A 101 -20.31 -7.46 10.12
CA TYR A 101 -18.86 -7.59 10.25
C TYR A 101 -18.21 -6.25 10.60
N LEU A 102 -18.53 -5.18 9.86
CA LEU A 102 -17.93 -3.87 10.08
C LEU A 102 -18.33 -3.26 11.42
N VAL A 103 -19.57 -3.41 11.85
CA VAL A 103 -19.98 -2.98 13.21
C VAL A 103 -19.12 -3.66 14.27
N ARG A 104 -18.85 -4.97 14.15
CA ARG A 104 -17.96 -5.69 15.07
C ARG A 104 -16.52 -5.22 14.95
N PHE A 105 -16.01 -5.04 13.73
CA PHE A 105 -14.67 -4.55 13.47
C PHE A 105 -14.40 -3.20 14.15
N PHE A 106 -15.31 -2.23 13.97
CA PHE A 106 -15.18 -0.92 14.59
C PHE A 106 -15.41 -0.93 16.11
N ASN A 107 -16.23 -1.83 16.63
CA ASN A 107 -16.32 -2.02 18.09
C ASN A 107 -15.01 -2.54 18.67
N ASN A 108 -14.35 -3.51 18.01
CA ASN A 108 -13.03 -3.98 18.43
C ASN A 108 -11.98 -2.84 18.38
N LEU A 109 -12.06 -1.91 17.40
CA LEU A 109 -11.18 -0.73 17.37
C LEU A 109 -11.45 0.21 18.54
N ARG A 110 -12.70 0.34 19.01
CA ARG A 110 -13.04 1.12 20.22
C ARG A 110 -12.49 0.46 21.49
N ASP A 111 -12.62 -0.87 21.57
CA ASP A 111 -12.09 -1.64 22.71
C ASP A 111 -10.55 -1.57 22.77
N ASP A 112 -9.90 -1.44 21.60
CA ASP A 112 -8.45 -1.19 21.46
C ASP A 112 -8.08 0.32 21.67
N GLU A 113 -9.02 1.17 22.08
CA GLU A 113 -8.85 2.61 22.35
C GLU A 113 -8.37 3.42 21.11
N VAL A 114 -8.63 2.94 19.88
CA VAL A 114 -8.26 3.65 18.66
C VAL A 114 -9.14 4.89 18.48
N SER A 115 -8.53 6.06 18.39
CA SER A 115 -9.25 7.33 18.18
C SER A 115 -9.50 7.57 16.70
N LEU A 116 -10.77 7.75 16.31
CA LEU A 116 -11.18 8.12 14.96
C LEU A 116 -12.08 9.35 14.99
N ASN A 117 -11.90 10.24 14.02
CA ASN A 117 -12.61 11.54 14.01
C ASN A 117 -14.06 11.42 13.52
N ARG A 118 -14.31 10.61 12.49
CA ARG A 118 -15.57 10.55 11.75
C ARG A 118 -16.18 9.16 11.62
N LEU A 119 -15.36 8.13 11.36
CA LEU A 119 -15.87 6.82 10.98
C LEU A 119 -16.75 6.16 12.05
N TYR A 120 -16.52 6.42 13.32
CA TYR A 120 -17.40 5.91 14.38
C TYR A 120 -18.84 6.45 14.29
N LYS A 121 -19.02 7.71 13.84
CA LYS A 121 -20.36 8.27 13.64
C LYS A 121 -21.04 7.56 12.48
N LEU A 122 -20.32 7.37 11.38
CA LEU A 122 -20.84 6.70 10.18
C LEU A 122 -21.24 5.26 10.47
N ILE A 123 -20.44 4.52 11.23
CA ILE A 123 -20.75 3.14 11.63
C ILE A 123 -21.98 3.05 12.54
N ASN A 124 -22.18 4.03 13.40
CA ASN A 124 -23.38 4.04 14.27
C ASN A 124 -24.69 4.21 13.49
N GLU A 125 -24.65 4.69 12.24
CA GLU A 125 -25.81 4.78 11.36
C GLU A 125 -26.15 3.45 10.67
N ILE A 126 -25.24 2.45 10.74
CA ILE A 126 -25.50 1.11 10.23
C ILE A 126 -26.47 0.38 11.15
N GLN A 127 -27.58 -0.05 10.60
CA GLN A 127 -28.53 -0.89 11.32
C GLN A 127 -28.21 -2.37 11.07
N ALA A 128 -27.60 -3.01 12.05
CA ALA A 128 -27.31 -4.42 12.01
C ALA A 128 -28.59 -5.23 12.18
N VAL A 129 -28.84 -6.17 11.27
CA VAL A 129 -30.01 -7.08 11.32
C VAL A 129 -29.51 -8.53 11.29
N PRO A 130 -28.90 -9.01 12.39
CA PRO A 130 -28.23 -10.30 12.42
C PRO A 130 -29.18 -11.47 12.19
N ASN A 131 -30.39 -11.42 12.73
CA ASN A 131 -31.37 -12.50 12.60
C ASN A 131 -31.77 -12.75 11.15
N ILE A 132 -31.94 -11.68 10.35
CA ILE A 132 -32.28 -11.81 8.92
C ILE A 132 -31.08 -12.36 8.17
N SER A 133 -29.89 -11.82 8.43
CA SER A 133 -28.66 -12.31 7.80
C SER A 133 -28.43 -13.80 8.09
N GLN A 134 -28.67 -14.23 9.33
CA GLN A 134 -28.57 -15.64 9.70
C GLN A 134 -29.60 -16.51 8.96
N ARG A 135 -30.89 -16.09 8.95
CA ARG A 135 -31.95 -16.81 8.23
C ARG A 135 -31.65 -16.95 6.73
N LEU A 136 -31.15 -15.90 6.10
CA LEU A 136 -30.72 -15.94 4.70
C LEU A 136 -29.53 -16.88 4.49
N SER A 137 -28.54 -16.85 5.38
CA SER A 137 -27.36 -17.73 5.32
C SER A 137 -27.71 -19.20 5.52
N ASP A 138 -28.70 -19.50 6.36
CA ASP A 138 -29.19 -20.85 6.60
C ASP A 138 -30.07 -21.37 5.44
N SER A 139 -30.49 -20.45 4.55
CA SER A 139 -31.41 -20.78 3.45
C SER A 139 -30.76 -20.80 2.08
N ILE A 140 -29.72 -19.99 1.85
CA ILE A 140 -29.11 -19.80 0.51
C ILE A 140 -27.59 -19.89 0.65
N ASP A 141 -26.95 -20.70 -0.18
CA ASP A 141 -25.51 -20.81 -0.27
C ASP A 141 -24.88 -19.70 -1.14
N ASP A 142 -23.54 -19.69 -1.19
CA ASP A 142 -22.78 -18.71 -2.00
C ASP A 142 -22.95 -18.97 -3.52
N ASP A 143 -23.33 -20.19 -3.92
CA ASP A 143 -23.63 -20.57 -5.33
C ASP A 143 -25.10 -20.29 -5.69
N VAL A 144 -25.81 -19.55 -4.83
CA VAL A 144 -27.22 -19.10 -5.05
C VAL A 144 -28.24 -20.25 -5.02
N ARG A 145 -27.90 -21.42 -4.47
CA ARG A 145 -28.81 -22.55 -4.32
C ARG A 145 -29.47 -22.53 -2.96
N LEU A 146 -30.76 -22.90 -2.91
CA LEU A 146 -31.43 -23.11 -1.64
C LEU A 146 -30.83 -24.33 -0.93
N LEU A 147 -30.46 -24.13 0.31
CA LEU A 147 -29.92 -25.17 1.18
C LEU A 147 -31.04 -26.10 1.69
N ASN A 148 -30.70 -27.32 2.02
CA ASN A 148 -31.62 -28.25 2.67
C ASN A 148 -32.12 -27.78 4.03
N THR A 149 -31.37 -26.88 4.67
CA THR A 149 -31.69 -26.22 5.93
C THR A 149 -32.75 -25.14 5.78
N ALA A 150 -33.05 -24.69 4.55
CA ALA A 150 -34.02 -23.63 4.29
C ALA A 150 -35.43 -23.99 4.78
N SER A 151 -35.88 -25.25 4.61
CA SER A 151 -37.08 -25.78 5.24
C SER A 151 -36.98 -27.29 5.48
N LYS A 152 -37.78 -27.77 6.46
CA LYS A 152 -37.87 -29.23 6.76
C LYS A 152 -38.51 -29.97 5.56
N GLU A 153 -39.44 -29.31 4.87
CA GLU A 153 -40.15 -29.87 3.72
C GLU A 153 -39.21 -30.02 2.51
N LEU A 154 -38.43 -29.02 2.16
CA LEU A 154 -37.41 -29.09 1.10
C LEU A 154 -36.41 -30.22 1.33
N ASN A 155 -35.91 -30.34 2.58
CA ASN A 155 -35.02 -31.42 2.96
C ASN A 155 -35.66 -32.82 2.78
N SER A 156 -36.92 -32.96 3.17
CA SER A 156 -37.68 -34.20 3.01
C SER A 156 -37.87 -34.57 1.54
N ILE A 157 -38.28 -33.59 0.72
CA ILE A 157 -38.46 -33.78 -0.73
C ILE A 157 -37.16 -34.23 -1.39
N ARG A 158 -36.05 -33.49 -1.14
CA ARG A 158 -34.75 -33.81 -1.75
C ARG A 158 -34.22 -35.18 -1.30
N ARG A 159 -34.36 -35.52 0.00
CA ARG A 159 -33.99 -36.87 0.50
C ARG A 159 -34.79 -37.95 -0.22
N ARG A 160 -36.10 -37.77 -0.42
CA ARG A 160 -36.92 -38.73 -1.15
C ARG A 160 -36.50 -38.82 -2.62
N MET A 161 -36.20 -37.72 -3.28
CA MET A 161 -35.67 -37.69 -4.65
C MET A 161 -34.37 -38.50 -4.77
N ASP A 162 -33.45 -38.32 -3.80
CA ASP A 162 -32.17 -39.04 -3.81
C ASP A 162 -32.35 -40.55 -3.62
N VAL A 163 -33.30 -40.96 -2.78
CA VAL A 163 -33.67 -42.38 -2.61
C VAL A 163 -34.21 -42.91 -3.93
N ILE A 164 -35.16 -42.23 -4.56
CA ILE A 164 -35.75 -42.65 -5.84
C ILE A 164 -34.68 -42.75 -6.96
N LYS A 165 -33.78 -41.76 -7.06
CA LYS A 165 -32.66 -41.78 -8.01
C LYS A 165 -31.74 -42.97 -7.79
N GLY A 166 -31.49 -43.30 -6.51
CA GLY A 166 -30.71 -44.51 -6.11
C GLY A 166 -31.39 -45.79 -6.56
N GLU A 167 -32.72 -45.91 -6.31
CA GLU A 167 -33.52 -47.07 -6.70
C GLU A 167 -33.56 -47.24 -8.22
N VAL A 168 -33.82 -46.16 -8.97
CA VAL A 168 -33.81 -46.15 -10.43
C VAL A 168 -32.46 -46.61 -10.97
N ARG A 169 -31.35 -46.00 -10.42
CA ARG A 169 -29.99 -46.38 -10.87
C ARG A 169 -29.68 -47.86 -10.57
N SER A 170 -30.11 -48.38 -9.41
CA SER A 170 -29.92 -49.77 -9.06
C SER A 170 -30.64 -50.71 -10.02
N ILE A 171 -31.92 -50.44 -10.32
CA ILE A 171 -32.71 -51.18 -11.28
C ILE A 171 -32.10 -51.13 -12.67
N MET A 172 -31.72 -49.95 -13.15
CA MET A 172 -31.06 -49.76 -14.44
C MET A 172 -29.75 -50.53 -14.58
N ASN A 173 -28.90 -50.53 -13.53
CA ASN A 173 -27.67 -51.29 -13.52
C ASN A 173 -27.93 -52.83 -13.56
N GLN A 174 -28.94 -53.31 -12.86
CA GLN A 174 -29.35 -54.72 -12.91
C GLN A 174 -29.84 -55.12 -14.33
N PHE A 175 -30.64 -54.23 -15.00
CA PHE A 175 -31.05 -54.46 -16.39
C PHE A 175 -29.86 -54.48 -17.34
N THR A 176 -28.91 -53.51 -17.20
CA THR A 176 -27.71 -53.46 -18.00
C THR A 176 -26.86 -54.72 -17.91
N GLN A 177 -26.72 -55.25 -16.68
CA GLN A 177 -25.99 -56.51 -16.48
C GLN A 177 -26.73 -57.73 -17.02
N LYS A 178 -28.01 -57.86 -16.71
CA LYS A 178 -28.82 -58.99 -17.12
C LYS A 178 -29.06 -59.08 -18.63
N HIS A 179 -29.22 -57.97 -19.28
CA HIS A 179 -29.62 -57.84 -20.67
C HIS A 179 -28.52 -57.21 -21.58
N SER A 180 -27.24 -57.32 -21.19
CA SER A 180 -26.12 -56.70 -21.93
C SER A 180 -26.06 -57.03 -23.40
N LYS A 181 -26.49 -58.25 -23.80
CA LYS A 181 -26.54 -58.69 -25.19
C LYS A 181 -27.69 -58.06 -26.02
N ASP A 182 -28.75 -57.64 -25.34
CA ASP A 182 -29.96 -57.05 -25.92
C ASP A 182 -29.81 -55.52 -26.11
N LEU A 183 -28.79 -54.92 -25.44
CA LEU A 183 -28.48 -53.51 -25.55
C LEU A 183 -27.53 -53.24 -26.75
N THR A 184 -27.64 -52.07 -27.35
CA THR A 184 -26.65 -51.56 -28.33
C THR A 184 -25.32 -51.26 -27.64
N GLU A 185 -25.39 -50.60 -26.45
CA GLU A 185 -24.29 -50.34 -25.58
C GLU A 185 -24.74 -50.65 -24.15
N PRO A 186 -23.93 -51.32 -23.29
CA PRO A 186 -24.32 -51.68 -21.94
C PRO A 186 -24.15 -50.49 -20.96
N ILE A 187 -24.76 -49.36 -21.28
CA ILE A 187 -24.71 -48.10 -20.51
C ILE A 187 -26.11 -47.58 -20.25
N VAL A 188 -26.27 -46.81 -19.15
CA VAL A 188 -27.47 -46.04 -18.85
C VAL A 188 -27.29 -44.66 -19.44
N THR A 189 -28.24 -44.18 -20.19
CA THR A 189 -28.23 -42.80 -20.73
C THR A 189 -29.42 -41.99 -20.23
N ILE A 190 -29.41 -40.71 -20.47
CA ILE A 190 -30.52 -39.81 -20.11
C ILE A 190 -31.16 -39.30 -21.40
N ARG A 191 -32.49 -39.39 -21.50
CA ARG A 191 -33.33 -38.81 -22.53
C ARG A 191 -34.54 -38.16 -21.87
N GLU A 192 -34.88 -36.94 -22.25
CA GLU A 192 -36.04 -36.21 -21.68
C GLU A 192 -36.04 -36.22 -20.14
N ASP A 193 -34.91 -36.01 -19.50
CA ASP A 193 -34.71 -36.06 -18.04
C ASP A 193 -34.99 -37.43 -17.39
N ARG A 194 -35.07 -38.51 -18.21
CA ARG A 194 -35.27 -39.88 -17.71
C ARG A 194 -34.09 -40.76 -18.00
N MET A 195 -33.77 -41.66 -17.07
CA MET A 195 -32.77 -42.67 -17.29
C MET A 195 -33.37 -43.73 -18.20
N VAL A 196 -32.69 -44.04 -19.32
CA VAL A 196 -33.13 -44.96 -20.34
C VAL A 196 -32.00 -45.92 -20.73
N LEU A 197 -32.37 -47.06 -21.29
CA LEU A 197 -31.42 -48.05 -21.85
C LEU A 197 -31.44 -47.98 -23.36
N PRO A 198 -30.26 -47.99 -24.04
CA PRO A 198 -30.17 -48.09 -25.51
C PRO A 198 -30.38 -49.56 -25.95
N VAL A 199 -31.60 -49.91 -26.25
CA VAL A 199 -32.06 -51.26 -26.58
C VAL A 199 -32.06 -51.47 -28.13
N LYS A 200 -31.60 -52.58 -28.62
CA LYS A 200 -31.75 -52.97 -30.01
C LYS A 200 -33.22 -53.07 -30.38
N ALA A 201 -33.65 -52.45 -31.48
CA ALA A 201 -35.06 -52.38 -31.87
C ALA A 201 -35.79 -53.71 -31.89
N GLU A 202 -35.10 -54.77 -32.28
CA GLU A 202 -35.61 -56.16 -32.35
C GLU A 202 -35.95 -56.73 -30.96
N ASN A 203 -35.31 -56.21 -29.87
CA ASN A 203 -35.44 -56.72 -28.53
C ASN A 203 -36.40 -55.86 -27.64
N LYS A 204 -37.11 -54.89 -28.22
CA LYS A 204 -38.05 -53.98 -27.52
C LYS A 204 -38.95 -54.67 -26.54
N ASN A 205 -39.55 -55.80 -26.96
CA ASN A 205 -40.56 -56.51 -26.17
C ASN A 205 -40.03 -57.13 -24.88
N LYS A 206 -38.70 -57.36 -24.76
CA LYS A 206 -38.05 -57.92 -23.59
C LYS A 206 -37.96 -56.93 -22.42
N PHE A 207 -37.98 -55.63 -22.71
CA PHE A 207 -37.80 -54.59 -21.66
C PHE A 207 -39.14 -54.04 -21.19
N GLY A 208 -40.20 -54.12 -22.02
CA GLY A 208 -41.44 -53.46 -21.73
C GLY A 208 -41.24 -51.93 -21.51
N GLY A 209 -42.23 -51.25 -21.04
CA GLY A 209 -42.12 -49.82 -20.69
C GLY A 209 -42.29 -48.86 -21.85
N ILE A 210 -41.61 -47.69 -21.73
CA ILE A 210 -41.85 -46.54 -22.65
C ILE A 210 -40.61 -46.28 -23.50
N VAL A 211 -40.83 -46.06 -24.81
CA VAL A 211 -39.76 -45.59 -25.73
C VAL A 211 -39.79 -44.07 -25.72
N HIS A 212 -38.71 -43.44 -25.27
CA HIS A 212 -38.54 -41.98 -25.22
C HIS A 212 -37.89 -41.41 -26.45
N ASP A 213 -36.96 -42.19 -27.09
CA ASP A 213 -36.22 -41.70 -28.23
C ASP A 213 -35.78 -42.84 -29.13
N ARG A 214 -35.38 -42.55 -30.38
CA ARG A 214 -34.86 -43.49 -31.36
C ARG A 214 -33.57 -42.93 -31.97
N SER A 215 -32.62 -43.79 -32.27
CA SER A 215 -31.44 -43.38 -33.04
C SER A 215 -31.82 -42.99 -34.47
N SER A 216 -31.01 -42.18 -35.11
CA SER A 216 -31.24 -41.71 -36.50
C SER A 216 -31.38 -42.86 -37.50
N SER A 217 -30.76 -44.01 -37.26
CA SER A 217 -30.91 -45.24 -38.04
C SER A 217 -32.13 -46.08 -37.66
N GLY A 218 -32.86 -45.76 -36.59
CA GLY A 218 -33.99 -46.52 -36.07
C GLY A 218 -33.61 -47.85 -35.40
N GLN A 219 -32.34 -48.28 -35.41
CA GLN A 219 -31.86 -49.55 -34.88
C GLN A 219 -31.74 -49.58 -33.36
N THR A 220 -31.65 -48.44 -32.70
CA THR A 220 -31.60 -48.32 -31.25
C THR A 220 -32.81 -47.57 -30.72
N LEU A 221 -33.47 -48.14 -29.75
CA LEU A 221 -34.59 -47.51 -29.03
C LEU A 221 -34.12 -47.18 -27.60
N TYR A 222 -34.34 -45.96 -27.19
CA TYR A 222 -34.07 -45.50 -25.81
C TYR A 222 -35.29 -45.81 -24.97
N ILE A 223 -35.21 -46.91 -24.20
CA ILE A 223 -36.36 -47.44 -23.46
C ILE A 223 -36.21 -47.17 -21.98
N GLU A 224 -37.25 -46.64 -21.39
CA GLU A 224 -37.47 -46.65 -19.95
C GLU A 224 -38.15 -47.96 -19.57
N PRO A 225 -37.50 -48.88 -18.80
CA PRO A 225 -38.08 -50.13 -18.42
C PRO A 225 -39.36 -49.95 -17.60
N ALA A 226 -40.34 -50.86 -17.75
CA ALA A 226 -41.61 -50.76 -17.05
C ALA A 226 -41.47 -50.68 -15.50
N SER A 227 -40.44 -51.30 -14.92
CA SER A 227 -40.15 -51.26 -13.50
C SER A 227 -39.68 -49.91 -12.97
N THR A 228 -39.19 -49.01 -13.86
CA THR A 228 -38.72 -47.66 -13.49
C THR A 228 -39.72 -46.56 -13.81
N VAL A 229 -40.75 -46.82 -14.62
CA VAL A 229 -41.76 -45.84 -15.00
C VAL A 229 -42.46 -45.19 -13.78
N GLY A 230 -42.87 -46.00 -12.80
CA GLY A 230 -43.47 -45.49 -11.57
C GLY A 230 -42.53 -44.63 -10.76
N LEU A 231 -41.30 -45.05 -10.57
CA LEU A 231 -40.27 -44.32 -9.84
C LEU A 231 -39.89 -43.00 -10.55
N ASN A 232 -39.71 -42.99 -11.86
CA ASN A 232 -39.45 -41.78 -12.59
C ASN A 232 -40.62 -40.82 -12.60
N THR A 233 -41.85 -41.34 -12.57
CA THR A 233 -43.05 -40.50 -12.42
C THR A 233 -43.10 -39.89 -11.00
N GLU A 234 -42.80 -40.62 -9.96
CA GLU A 234 -42.70 -40.10 -8.59
C GLU A 234 -41.57 -39.07 -8.50
N LEU A 235 -40.42 -39.36 -9.12
CA LEU A 235 -39.30 -38.41 -9.19
C LEU A 235 -39.72 -37.09 -9.80
N ARG A 236 -40.44 -37.15 -10.93
CA ARG A 236 -40.98 -35.96 -11.60
C ARG A 236 -41.95 -35.17 -10.72
N GLN A 237 -42.85 -35.90 -10.02
CA GLN A 237 -43.75 -35.29 -9.08
C GLN A 237 -42.95 -34.58 -7.94
N LYS A 238 -41.92 -35.22 -7.39
CA LYS A 238 -41.11 -34.63 -6.34
C LYS A 238 -40.32 -33.42 -6.86
N GLN A 239 -39.85 -33.39 -8.12
CA GLN A 239 -39.22 -32.21 -8.72
C GLN A 239 -40.19 -31.03 -8.84
N ILE A 240 -41.44 -31.29 -9.11
CA ILE A 240 -42.49 -30.25 -9.14
C ILE A 240 -42.73 -29.71 -7.72
N GLU A 241 -42.86 -30.59 -6.75
CA GLU A 241 -43.01 -30.23 -5.35
C GLU A 241 -41.79 -29.41 -4.85
N GLU A 242 -40.56 -29.81 -5.22
CA GLU A 242 -39.33 -29.04 -4.92
C GLU A 242 -39.43 -27.61 -5.45
N ARG A 243 -39.79 -27.43 -6.74
CA ARG A 243 -39.93 -26.09 -7.33
C ARG A 243 -40.99 -25.23 -6.63
N HIS A 244 -42.10 -25.84 -6.22
CA HIS A 244 -43.14 -25.16 -5.46
C HIS A 244 -42.64 -24.72 -4.08
N GLU A 245 -41.96 -25.62 -3.38
CA GLU A 245 -41.39 -25.32 -2.07
C GLU A 245 -40.28 -24.26 -2.15
N GLU A 246 -39.37 -24.39 -3.13
CA GLU A 246 -38.38 -23.36 -3.38
C GLU A 246 -38.99 -21.98 -3.61
N ARG A 247 -40.05 -21.89 -4.42
CA ARG A 247 -40.76 -20.64 -4.65
C ARG A 247 -41.40 -20.12 -3.36
N ARG A 248 -41.99 -20.99 -2.56
CA ARG A 248 -42.60 -20.61 -1.26
C ARG A 248 -41.58 -20.03 -0.32
N ILE A 249 -40.37 -20.67 -0.25
CA ILE A 249 -39.26 -20.20 0.59
C ILE A 249 -38.77 -18.83 0.12
N LEU A 250 -38.61 -18.63 -1.19
CA LEU A 250 -38.18 -17.34 -1.75
C LEU A 250 -39.17 -16.20 -1.45
N ILE A 251 -40.46 -16.49 -1.47
CA ILE A 251 -41.51 -15.53 -1.08
C ILE A 251 -41.39 -15.21 0.42
N GLU A 252 -41.28 -16.24 1.29
CA GLU A 252 -41.12 -16.08 2.74
C GLU A 252 -39.90 -15.22 3.06
N LEU A 253 -38.76 -15.49 2.44
CA LEU A 253 -37.51 -14.72 2.64
C LEU A 253 -37.67 -13.27 2.13
N SER A 254 -38.39 -13.07 1.02
CA SER A 254 -38.66 -11.73 0.50
C SER A 254 -39.54 -10.91 1.44
N ASP A 255 -40.56 -11.54 2.03
CA ASP A 255 -41.48 -10.91 2.99
C ASP A 255 -40.75 -10.58 4.31
N LEU A 256 -39.81 -11.44 4.73
CA LEU A 256 -38.97 -11.19 5.91
C LEU A 256 -38.10 -9.94 5.74
N ILE A 257 -37.62 -9.67 4.54
CA ILE A 257 -36.74 -8.52 4.22
C ILE A 257 -37.56 -7.25 4.06
N ARG A 258 -38.81 -7.37 3.61
CA ARG A 258 -39.69 -6.23 3.21
C ARG A 258 -39.74 -5.08 4.25
N PRO A 259 -39.82 -5.32 5.57
CA PRO A 259 -39.86 -4.24 6.56
C PRO A 259 -38.56 -3.44 6.66
N TYR A 260 -37.40 -3.98 6.19
CA TYR A 260 -36.07 -3.43 6.38
C TYR A 260 -35.46 -2.83 5.10
N GLN A 261 -36.31 -2.44 4.14
CA GLN A 261 -35.82 -1.92 2.85
C GLN A 261 -35.03 -0.65 2.98
N SER A 262 -35.46 0.30 3.80
CA SER A 262 -34.77 1.57 4.03
C SER A 262 -33.43 1.39 4.68
N GLU A 263 -33.35 0.51 5.67
CA GLU A 263 -32.14 0.17 6.42
C GLU A 263 -31.11 -0.50 5.52
N ILE A 264 -31.54 -1.45 4.70
CA ILE A 264 -30.65 -2.16 3.76
C ILE A 264 -30.11 -1.20 2.69
N ILE A 265 -30.92 -0.29 2.17
CA ILE A 265 -30.47 0.74 1.23
C ILE A 265 -29.49 1.67 1.91
N ASN A 266 -29.77 2.13 3.13
CA ASN A 266 -28.87 3.00 3.89
C ASN A 266 -27.55 2.30 4.18
N ASN A 267 -27.60 1.07 4.69
CA ASN A 267 -26.41 0.27 4.92
C ASN A 267 -25.57 0.11 3.64
N SER A 268 -26.21 -0.18 2.50
CA SER A 268 -25.53 -0.31 1.22
C SER A 268 -24.83 0.99 0.78
N LYS A 269 -25.42 2.16 1.06
CA LYS A 269 -24.77 3.45 0.80
C LYS A 269 -23.59 3.69 1.72
N ILE A 270 -23.74 3.45 3.03
CA ILE A 270 -22.66 3.61 4.01
C ILE A 270 -21.49 2.68 3.69
N LEU A 271 -21.76 1.43 3.31
CA LEU A 271 -20.72 0.49 2.88
C LEU A 271 -19.99 0.99 1.62
N GLY A 272 -20.72 1.60 0.67
CA GLY A 272 -20.11 2.22 -0.50
C GLY A 272 -19.23 3.39 -0.15
N HIS A 273 -19.66 4.25 0.77
CA HIS A 273 -18.88 5.38 1.26
C HIS A 273 -17.63 4.94 2.02
N LEU A 274 -17.74 3.95 2.89
CA LEU A 274 -16.60 3.35 3.58
C LEU A 274 -15.58 2.71 2.61
N ASP A 275 -16.07 2.09 1.55
CA ASP A 275 -15.22 1.54 0.49
C ASP A 275 -14.42 2.66 -0.23
N LEU A 276 -15.09 3.80 -0.50
CA LEU A 276 -14.42 4.96 -1.09
C LEU A 276 -13.37 5.56 -0.14
N ILE A 277 -13.67 5.69 1.15
CA ILE A 277 -12.71 6.16 2.15
C ILE A 277 -11.50 5.22 2.21
N ASN A 278 -11.73 3.91 2.26
CA ASN A 278 -10.66 2.90 2.25
C ASN A 278 -9.82 2.97 0.95
N ALA A 279 -10.48 3.19 -0.21
CA ALA A 279 -9.79 3.36 -1.49
C ALA A 279 -8.91 4.62 -1.52
N LYS A 280 -9.43 5.77 -1.03
CA LYS A 280 -8.67 7.01 -0.87
C LYS A 280 -7.45 6.80 0.05
N ALA A 281 -7.64 6.13 1.18
CA ALA A 281 -6.56 5.84 2.14
C ALA A 281 -5.49 4.91 1.56
N LYS A 282 -5.87 3.88 0.81
CA LYS A 282 -4.92 2.99 0.10
C LYS A 282 -4.13 3.74 -0.97
N TYR A 283 -4.81 4.55 -1.77
CA TYR A 283 -4.17 5.39 -2.77
C TYR A 283 -3.18 6.35 -2.13
N ALA A 284 -3.55 7.00 -1.02
CA ALA A 284 -2.66 7.87 -0.27
C ALA A 284 -1.42 7.12 0.27
N ARG A 285 -1.60 5.92 0.81
CA ARG A 285 -0.51 5.08 1.30
C ARG A 285 0.48 4.73 0.18
N ASP A 286 -0.03 4.27 -0.96
CA ASP A 286 0.80 3.80 -2.07
C ASP A 286 1.60 4.95 -2.71
N LEU A 287 1.05 6.18 -2.69
CA LEU A 287 1.73 7.41 -3.13
C LEU A 287 2.54 8.09 -2.02
N LYS A 288 2.54 7.58 -0.78
CA LYS A 288 3.11 8.25 0.39
C LYS A 288 2.58 9.68 0.55
N ALA A 289 1.31 9.88 0.22
CA ALA A 289 0.64 11.16 0.31
C ALA A 289 0.30 11.51 1.76
N THR A 290 0.31 12.81 2.07
CA THR A 290 0.05 13.32 3.41
C THR A 290 -1.23 14.15 3.47
N ARG A 291 -1.82 14.27 4.64
CA ARG A 291 -2.98 15.11 4.88
C ARG A 291 -2.59 16.59 4.82
N PRO A 292 -3.10 17.39 3.87
CA PRO A 292 -2.81 18.83 3.82
C PRO A 292 -3.59 19.57 4.91
N VAL A 293 -3.04 20.70 5.35
CA VAL A 293 -3.74 21.67 6.20
C VAL A 293 -4.55 22.59 5.30
N VAL A 294 -5.86 22.67 5.54
CA VAL A 294 -6.73 23.56 4.76
C VAL A 294 -6.62 24.98 5.33
N SER A 295 -6.08 25.91 4.56
CA SER A 295 -5.97 27.31 4.91
C SER A 295 -7.30 28.02 4.64
N ASN A 296 -7.71 28.89 5.58
CA ASN A 296 -8.86 29.78 5.36
C ASN A 296 -8.48 31.05 4.57
N GLU A 297 -7.19 31.29 4.40
CA GLU A 297 -6.60 32.34 3.56
C GLU A 297 -6.19 31.73 2.21
N ASN A 298 -6.12 32.53 1.17
CA ASN A 298 -5.59 32.05 -0.12
C ASN A 298 -4.07 31.82 0.02
N HIS A 299 -3.69 30.69 0.61
CA HIS A 299 -2.30 30.35 0.86
C HIS A 299 -2.06 28.88 0.60
N VAL A 300 -1.31 28.59 -0.43
CA VAL A 300 -0.82 27.27 -0.77
C VAL A 300 0.68 27.22 -0.43
N ASN A 301 1.07 26.20 0.32
CA ASN A 301 2.47 25.90 0.59
C ASN A 301 2.67 24.39 0.56
N LEU A 302 3.10 23.88 -0.56
CA LEU A 302 3.35 22.47 -0.80
C LEU A 302 4.85 22.20 -0.69
N LYS A 303 5.25 21.49 0.33
CA LYS A 303 6.65 21.12 0.59
C LYS A 303 6.97 19.80 -0.11
N GLN A 304 7.99 19.83 -0.95
CA GLN A 304 8.45 18.64 -1.69
C GLN A 304 7.30 17.94 -2.45
N ALA A 305 6.51 18.75 -3.15
CA ALA A 305 5.38 18.28 -3.96
C ALA A 305 5.85 17.42 -5.13
N ARG A 306 5.15 16.34 -5.38
CA ARG A 306 5.39 15.39 -6.47
C ARG A 306 4.14 15.24 -7.31
N HIS A 307 4.30 15.03 -8.60
CA HIS A 307 3.16 14.76 -9.48
C HIS A 307 2.62 13.34 -9.22
N PRO A 308 1.33 13.17 -8.85
CA PRO A 308 0.80 11.88 -8.39
C PRO A 308 0.70 10.81 -9.48
N LEU A 309 0.74 11.21 -10.76
CA LEU A 309 0.65 10.29 -11.91
C LEU A 309 2.02 9.90 -12.47
N ILE A 310 3.12 10.38 -11.89
CA ILE A 310 4.48 10.00 -12.25
C ILE A 310 5.00 9.00 -11.20
N ASP A 311 5.78 8.02 -11.65
CA ASP A 311 6.43 7.05 -10.75
C ASP A 311 7.17 7.77 -9.61
N MET A 312 6.82 7.45 -8.36
CA MET A 312 7.37 8.06 -7.15
C MET A 312 8.89 7.92 -7.02
N ASN A 313 9.51 6.96 -7.72
CA ASN A 313 10.97 6.77 -7.75
C ASN A 313 11.68 7.65 -8.78
N LYS A 314 10.93 8.24 -9.73
CA LYS A 314 11.46 9.06 -10.82
C LYS A 314 11.07 10.53 -10.71
N VAL A 315 9.95 10.81 -10.02
CA VAL A 315 9.44 12.17 -9.88
C VAL A 315 10.33 13.02 -9.00
N VAL A 316 10.67 14.21 -9.49
CA VAL A 316 11.44 15.19 -8.71
C VAL A 316 10.48 16.00 -7.84
N ALA A 317 10.83 16.15 -6.58
CA ALA A 317 10.05 16.89 -5.61
C ALA A 317 10.37 18.38 -5.66
N ASN A 318 9.35 19.22 -5.60
CA ASN A 318 9.49 20.68 -5.67
C ASN A 318 8.70 21.39 -4.56
N ASP A 319 9.27 22.48 -4.06
CA ASP A 319 8.57 23.36 -3.13
C ASP A 319 7.77 24.39 -3.92
N LEU A 320 6.46 24.48 -3.64
CA LEU A 320 5.53 25.35 -4.34
C LEU A 320 4.75 26.18 -3.31
N TYR A 321 4.88 27.50 -3.36
CA TYR A 321 4.15 28.37 -2.45
C TYR A 321 3.57 29.59 -3.19
N ILE A 322 2.26 29.86 -2.99
CA ILE A 322 1.53 30.97 -3.59
C ILE A 322 0.46 31.48 -2.61
N GLY A 323 0.08 32.71 -2.75
CA GLY A 323 -0.87 33.41 -1.90
C GLY A 323 -0.16 34.42 -0.99
N LYS A 324 -0.80 34.92 0.01
CA LYS A 324 -0.35 35.89 1.04
C LYS A 324 0.70 36.93 0.58
N ASP A 325 1.97 36.53 0.46
CA ASP A 325 3.09 37.42 0.10
C ASP A 325 3.37 37.42 -1.41
N ASN A 326 3.04 36.35 -2.12
CA ASN A 326 3.30 36.15 -3.54
C ASN A 326 2.04 35.64 -4.23
N LYS A 327 1.29 36.55 -4.88
CA LYS A 327 0.07 36.19 -5.60
C LYS A 327 0.31 35.78 -7.04
N ALA A 328 1.49 36.12 -7.58
CA ALA A 328 1.87 35.73 -8.92
C ALA A 328 3.23 35.03 -8.93
N ILE A 329 3.31 33.89 -9.62
CA ILE A 329 4.55 33.17 -9.87
C ILE A 329 4.79 33.15 -11.38
N ILE A 330 5.93 33.67 -11.82
CA ILE A 330 6.36 33.62 -13.22
C ILE A 330 7.51 32.62 -13.35
N ILE A 331 7.20 31.47 -13.96
CA ILE A 331 8.17 30.38 -14.14
C ILE A 331 8.84 30.51 -15.51
N THR A 332 10.16 30.63 -15.50
CA THR A 332 10.96 30.79 -16.72
C THR A 332 11.92 29.63 -16.92
N GLY A 333 12.43 29.43 -18.12
CA GLY A 333 13.35 28.37 -18.46
C GLY A 333 12.96 27.61 -19.74
N PRO A 334 13.72 26.57 -20.14
CA PRO A 334 13.43 25.79 -21.34
C PRO A 334 12.16 24.94 -21.17
N ASN A 335 11.45 24.66 -22.29
CA ASN A 335 10.22 23.86 -22.25
C ASN A 335 10.47 22.43 -21.75
N THR A 336 11.62 21.88 -22.09
CA THR A 336 12.05 20.52 -21.62
C THR A 336 12.36 20.46 -20.12
N GLY A 337 12.42 21.60 -19.42
CA GLY A 337 12.76 21.69 -18.01
C GLY A 337 11.67 21.21 -17.03
N GLY A 338 10.44 20.95 -17.49
CA GLY A 338 9.34 20.48 -16.65
C GLY A 338 8.40 21.58 -16.13
N LYS A 339 8.40 22.79 -16.75
CA LYS A 339 7.51 23.91 -16.39
C LYS A 339 6.04 23.47 -16.35
N THR A 340 5.54 22.91 -17.44
CA THR A 340 4.14 22.44 -17.59
C THR A 340 3.76 21.41 -16.53
N ILE A 341 4.65 20.45 -16.25
CA ILE A 341 4.41 19.42 -15.20
C ILE A 341 4.33 20.09 -13.82
N THR A 342 5.16 21.08 -13.55
CA THR A 342 5.18 21.79 -12.26
C THR A 342 3.88 22.55 -12.01
N ILE A 343 3.37 23.30 -12.99
CA ILE A 343 2.09 24.02 -12.84
C ILE A 343 0.89 23.06 -12.80
N LYS A 344 0.92 21.97 -13.58
CA LYS A 344 -0.06 20.90 -13.48
C LYS A 344 -0.06 20.25 -12.10
N THR A 345 1.12 20.02 -11.50
CA THR A 345 1.23 19.46 -10.15
C THR A 345 0.53 20.34 -9.13
N LEU A 346 0.79 21.65 -9.14
CA LEU A 346 0.13 22.61 -8.25
C LEU A 346 -1.41 22.52 -8.38
N GLY A 347 -1.92 22.66 -9.61
CA GLY A 347 -3.36 22.62 -9.86
C GLY A 347 -4.00 21.29 -9.48
N LEU A 348 -3.37 20.18 -9.86
CA LEU A 348 -3.89 18.84 -9.57
C LEU A 348 -3.93 18.54 -8.08
N LEU A 349 -2.85 18.85 -7.32
CA LEU A 349 -2.83 18.65 -5.87
C LEU A 349 -3.87 19.51 -5.15
N GLN A 350 -4.10 20.73 -5.66
CA GLN A 350 -5.16 21.60 -5.15
C GLN A 350 -6.56 21.00 -5.37
N LEU A 351 -6.84 20.47 -6.57
CA LEU A 351 -8.11 19.78 -6.87
C LEU A 351 -8.29 18.50 -6.01
N MET A 352 -7.21 17.73 -5.85
CA MET A 352 -7.21 16.55 -4.98
C MET A 352 -7.58 16.91 -3.55
N ALA A 353 -6.93 17.92 -2.97
CA ALA A 353 -7.22 18.37 -1.62
C ALA A 353 -8.68 18.84 -1.45
N GLN A 354 -9.22 19.61 -2.39
CA GLN A 354 -10.62 20.06 -2.37
C GLN A 354 -11.62 18.92 -2.62
N SER A 355 -11.15 17.73 -2.98
CA SER A 355 -11.94 16.49 -3.09
C SER A 355 -11.75 15.56 -1.89
N GLY A 356 -11.06 16.01 -0.83
CA GLY A 356 -10.78 15.20 0.35
C GLY A 356 -9.77 14.08 0.10
N LEU A 357 -8.87 14.25 -0.88
CA LEU A 357 -7.74 13.38 -1.13
C LEU A 357 -6.48 13.95 -0.48
N PHE A 358 -5.61 13.09 -0.02
CA PHE A 358 -4.29 13.50 0.44
C PHE A 358 -3.41 13.93 -0.73
N VAL A 359 -2.43 14.78 -0.45
CA VAL A 359 -1.51 15.34 -1.45
C VAL A 359 -0.15 14.67 -1.39
N THR A 360 0.48 14.48 -2.53
CA THR A 360 1.83 13.93 -2.65
C THR A 360 2.88 14.99 -2.32
N ALA A 361 2.85 15.47 -1.09
CA ALA A 361 3.77 16.46 -0.54
C ALA A 361 4.11 16.07 0.91
N ASN A 362 5.14 16.71 1.49
CA ASN A 362 5.54 16.41 2.86
C ASN A 362 4.54 16.96 3.87
N GLU A 363 4.55 16.40 5.09
CA GLU A 363 3.74 16.86 6.21
C GLU A 363 3.93 18.35 6.50
N GLY A 364 2.86 18.99 6.96
CA GLY A 364 2.83 20.44 7.19
C GLY A 364 2.69 21.25 5.90
N SER A 365 2.35 20.61 4.78
CA SER A 365 1.90 21.29 3.56
C SER A 365 0.49 21.84 3.76
N SER A 366 0.24 23.05 3.22
CA SER A 366 -1.08 23.69 3.27
C SER A 366 -1.63 23.95 1.87
N VAL A 367 -2.96 23.91 1.76
CA VAL A 367 -3.71 24.18 0.54
C VAL A 367 -4.74 25.28 0.79
N ALA A 368 -5.04 26.07 -0.22
CA ALA A 368 -6.11 27.06 -0.19
C ALA A 368 -7.48 26.43 -0.46
N VAL A 369 -8.53 27.23 -0.34
CA VAL A 369 -9.87 26.89 -0.79
C VAL A 369 -10.26 27.85 -1.88
N PHE A 370 -10.09 27.42 -3.14
CA PHE A 370 -10.45 28.19 -4.30
C PHE A 370 -11.92 27.90 -4.71
N ASP A 371 -12.66 28.94 -5.07
CA ASP A 371 -13.98 28.83 -5.68
C ASP A 371 -13.90 28.28 -7.10
N ASN A 372 -12.88 28.71 -7.83
CA ASN A 372 -12.57 28.19 -9.16
C ASN A 372 -11.05 28.04 -9.36
N VAL A 373 -10.69 27.03 -10.11
CA VAL A 373 -9.37 26.86 -10.70
C VAL A 373 -9.53 26.98 -12.21
N PHE A 374 -8.76 27.85 -12.82
CA PHE A 374 -8.71 28.03 -14.26
C PHE A 374 -7.36 27.57 -14.80
N ALA A 375 -7.35 26.94 -15.94
CA ALA A 375 -6.12 26.48 -16.58
C ALA A 375 -6.18 26.73 -18.09
N ASP A 376 -5.17 27.39 -18.59
CA ASP A 376 -4.84 27.47 -20.01
C ASP A 376 -3.52 26.73 -20.20
N ILE A 377 -3.61 25.46 -20.51
CA ILE A 377 -2.48 24.53 -20.73
C ILE A 377 -2.82 23.75 -21.99
N GLY A 378 -2.08 23.96 -23.06
CA GLY A 378 -2.29 23.33 -24.36
C GLY A 378 -1.02 22.62 -24.83
N ASP A 379 -1.15 21.48 -25.53
CA ASP A 379 -0.07 20.84 -26.27
C ASP A 379 0.02 21.50 -27.65
N GLU A 380 1.13 22.19 -27.95
CA GLU A 380 1.45 22.74 -29.28
C GLU A 380 1.62 21.65 -30.38
N GLN A 381 1.52 20.36 -30.03
CA GLN A 381 1.92 19.24 -30.92
C GLN A 381 0.78 18.61 -31.73
N SER A 382 -0.43 19.15 -31.70
CA SER A 382 -1.47 18.68 -32.63
C SER A 382 -1.29 19.31 -34.01
N ILE A 383 -0.73 18.54 -34.93
CA ILE A 383 -0.34 18.93 -36.31
C ILE A 383 -1.51 19.49 -37.14
N GLU A 384 -2.74 19.38 -36.72
CA GLU A 384 -3.95 19.77 -37.47
C GLU A 384 -4.43 21.22 -37.21
N GLN A 385 -3.80 22.00 -36.33
CA GLN A 385 -4.37 23.27 -35.85
C GLN A 385 -3.41 24.51 -35.83
N ASN A 386 -2.37 24.59 -36.62
CA ASN A 386 -1.33 25.62 -36.54
C ASN A 386 -1.77 27.10 -36.81
N LEU A 387 -3.03 27.37 -37.14
CA LEU A 387 -3.60 28.72 -37.21
C LEU A 387 -4.68 29.01 -36.17
N SER A 388 -5.03 28.00 -35.35
CA SER A 388 -6.07 28.07 -34.33
C SER A 388 -5.54 28.09 -32.88
N THR A 389 -4.24 27.81 -32.63
CA THR A 389 -3.67 27.74 -31.29
C THR A 389 -3.70 29.06 -30.55
N PHE A 390 -3.17 30.15 -31.14
CA PHE A 390 -3.21 31.46 -30.51
C PHE A 390 -4.65 31.94 -30.24
N SER A 391 -5.54 31.81 -31.24
CA SER A 391 -6.96 32.21 -31.08
C SER A 391 -7.65 31.39 -29.97
N SER A 392 -7.40 30.07 -29.90
CA SER A 392 -7.99 29.20 -28.86
C SER A 392 -7.50 29.57 -27.46
N HIS A 393 -6.18 29.90 -27.32
CA HIS A 393 -5.64 30.40 -26.06
C HIS A 393 -6.28 31.71 -25.66
N MET A 394 -6.43 32.66 -26.63
CA MET A 394 -7.06 33.96 -26.36
C MET A 394 -8.52 33.84 -25.98
N ASP A 395 -9.29 33.00 -26.67
CA ASP A 395 -10.70 32.73 -26.30
C ASP A 395 -10.78 32.19 -24.87
N ASN A 396 -9.91 31.24 -24.51
CA ASN A 396 -9.87 30.67 -23.16
C ASN A 396 -9.45 31.73 -22.12
N ILE A 397 -8.49 32.59 -22.43
CA ILE A 397 -8.06 33.68 -21.55
C ILE A 397 -9.19 34.70 -21.35
N VAL A 398 -9.97 35.03 -22.40
CA VAL A 398 -11.16 35.88 -22.27
C VAL A 398 -12.15 35.27 -21.29
N ASP A 399 -12.51 33.99 -21.46
CA ASP A 399 -13.41 33.27 -20.54
C ASP A 399 -12.88 33.28 -19.11
N ILE A 400 -11.57 33.10 -18.94
CA ILE A 400 -10.90 33.13 -17.63
C ILE A 400 -11.06 34.53 -17.01
N LEU A 401 -10.71 35.60 -17.74
CA LEU A 401 -10.77 36.96 -17.24
C LEU A 401 -12.19 37.42 -16.83
N ASP A 402 -13.19 36.91 -17.53
CA ASP A 402 -14.60 37.15 -17.19
C ASP A 402 -15.02 36.38 -15.93
N GLY A 403 -14.48 35.19 -15.73
CA GLY A 403 -14.88 34.26 -14.65
C GLY A 403 -14.07 34.37 -13.34
N ILE A 404 -12.92 35.05 -13.33
CA ILE A 404 -12.05 35.07 -12.15
C ILE A 404 -12.63 35.91 -11.01
N THR A 405 -12.43 35.43 -9.79
CA THR A 405 -12.75 36.09 -8.52
C THR A 405 -11.48 36.26 -7.69
N LYS A 406 -11.58 36.97 -6.58
CA LYS A 406 -10.47 37.08 -5.61
C LYS A 406 -10.01 35.70 -5.05
N LYS A 407 -10.88 34.68 -5.07
CA LYS A 407 -10.59 33.34 -4.58
C LYS A 407 -10.35 32.34 -5.70
N SER A 408 -9.91 32.79 -6.87
CA SER A 408 -9.58 31.93 -7.98
C SER A 408 -8.09 31.66 -8.08
N LEU A 409 -7.72 30.48 -8.56
CA LEU A 409 -6.36 30.13 -8.99
C LEU A 409 -6.34 30.07 -10.52
N VAL A 410 -5.42 30.83 -11.13
CA VAL A 410 -5.22 30.87 -12.58
C VAL A 410 -3.88 30.24 -12.93
N ILE A 411 -3.88 29.28 -13.86
CA ILE A 411 -2.69 28.56 -14.32
C ILE A 411 -2.56 28.78 -15.83
N LEU A 412 -1.49 29.43 -16.24
CA LEU A 412 -1.25 29.78 -17.65
C LEU A 412 0.06 29.16 -18.10
N ASP A 413 0.03 28.36 -19.14
CA ASP A 413 1.23 27.79 -19.75
C ASP A 413 1.59 28.58 -21.01
N GLU A 414 2.87 28.90 -21.17
CA GLU A 414 3.43 29.62 -22.31
C GLU A 414 2.68 30.94 -22.69
N LEU A 415 2.37 31.73 -21.67
CA LEU A 415 1.57 32.93 -21.81
C LEU A 415 2.18 33.91 -22.87
N GLY A 416 1.38 34.24 -23.89
CA GLY A 416 1.73 35.11 -24.99
C GLY A 416 2.38 34.41 -26.17
N ALA A 417 2.57 33.08 -26.15
CA ALA A 417 3.11 32.31 -27.27
C ALA A 417 2.19 32.34 -28.51
N GLY A 418 2.74 32.09 -29.68
CA GLY A 418 1.99 31.97 -30.94
C GLY A 418 1.79 33.24 -31.73
N THR A 419 2.43 34.39 -31.33
CA THR A 419 2.45 35.65 -32.07
C THR A 419 3.87 36.26 -32.11
N ASP A 420 4.03 37.47 -32.65
CA ASP A 420 5.30 38.18 -32.58
C ASP A 420 5.80 38.30 -31.13
N PRO A 421 7.07 38.02 -30.84
CA PRO A 421 7.59 38.00 -29.46
C PRO A 421 7.36 39.30 -28.68
N LYS A 422 7.43 40.48 -29.35
CA LYS A 422 7.20 41.76 -28.69
C LYS A 422 5.72 41.99 -28.41
N GLU A 423 4.84 41.63 -29.34
CA GLU A 423 3.39 41.67 -29.11
C GLU A 423 2.96 40.67 -28.05
N GLY A 424 3.49 39.44 -28.12
CA GLY A 424 3.19 38.38 -27.13
C GLY A 424 3.60 38.75 -25.71
N SER A 425 4.82 39.31 -25.54
CA SER A 425 5.28 39.73 -24.21
C SER A 425 4.47 40.93 -23.67
N ALA A 426 4.12 41.92 -24.53
CA ALA A 426 3.29 43.05 -24.12
C ALA A 426 1.87 42.61 -23.72
N LEU A 427 1.27 41.69 -24.49
CA LEU A 427 -0.04 41.11 -24.20
C LEU A 427 -0.03 40.30 -22.90
N ALA A 428 0.99 39.50 -22.68
CA ALA A 428 1.17 38.73 -21.47
C ALA A 428 1.24 39.59 -20.20
N ILE A 429 1.99 40.71 -20.27
CA ILE A 429 2.07 41.72 -19.19
C ILE A 429 0.68 42.31 -18.91
N ALA A 430 -0.03 42.73 -19.97
CA ALA A 430 -1.36 43.33 -19.82
C ALA A 430 -2.39 42.33 -19.20
N ILE A 431 -2.34 41.06 -19.59
CA ILE A 431 -3.17 40.00 -19.02
C ILE A 431 -2.85 39.79 -17.54
N LEU A 432 -1.57 39.71 -17.17
CA LEU A 432 -1.15 39.56 -15.78
C LEU A 432 -1.55 40.74 -14.91
N ASP A 433 -1.43 41.97 -15.43
CA ASP A 433 -1.90 43.18 -14.75
C ASP A 433 -3.43 43.15 -14.54
N LYS A 434 -4.19 42.69 -15.53
CA LYS A 434 -5.64 42.54 -15.41
C LYS A 434 -6.06 41.46 -14.37
N ILE A 435 -5.31 40.36 -14.29
CA ILE A 435 -5.49 39.36 -13.27
C ILE A 435 -5.13 39.93 -11.89
N ALA A 436 -4.05 40.66 -11.77
CA ALA A 436 -3.63 41.31 -10.52
C ALA A 436 -4.67 42.30 -9.99
N GLU A 437 -5.39 43.08 -10.87
CA GLU A 437 -6.51 43.95 -10.46
C GLU A 437 -7.62 43.20 -9.73
N LYS A 438 -7.82 41.89 -10.01
CA LYS A 438 -8.82 41.04 -9.35
C LYS A 438 -8.33 40.44 -8.05
N ASP A 439 -7.07 40.67 -7.69
CA ASP A 439 -6.44 40.17 -6.45
C ASP A 439 -6.53 38.64 -6.29
N CYS A 440 -6.49 37.87 -7.39
CA CYS A 440 -6.46 36.42 -7.42
C CYS A 440 -5.05 35.86 -7.58
N ASP A 441 -4.87 34.56 -7.33
CA ASP A 441 -3.58 33.91 -7.44
C ASP A 441 -3.33 33.40 -8.88
N VAL A 442 -2.13 33.65 -9.41
CA VAL A 442 -1.75 33.25 -10.78
C VAL A 442 -0.38 32.59 -10.83
N VAL A 443 -0.29 31.50 -11.57
CA VAL A 443 0.98 30.87 -11.96
C VAL A 443 1.08 30.86 -13.47
N ALA A 444 2.08 31.50 -14.02
CA ALA A 444 2.30 31.55 -15.45
C ALA A 444 3.69 31.06 -15.82
N THR A 445 3.77 30.33 -16.92
CA THR A 445 5.06 29.98 -17.53
C THR A 445 5.31 30.82 -18.77
N THR A 446 6.56 31.13 -19.02
CA THR A 446 6.93 31.88 -20.20
C THR A 446 8.40 31.65 -20.56
N HIS A 447 8.74 32.02 -21.78
CA HIS A 447 10.13 32.10 -22.26
C HIS A 447 10.57 33.54 -22.54
N TYR A 448 9.68 34.56 -22.36
CA TYR A 448 9.97 35.95 -22.62
C TYR A 448 10.81 36.61 -21.53
N PRO A 449 11.95 37.27 -21.89
CA PRO A 449 12.79 37.98 -20.91
C PRO A 449 12.07 39.12 -20.20
N GLU A 450 11.14 39.81 -20.88
CA GLU A 450 10.39 40.95 -20.36
C GLU A 450 9.55 40.59 -19.14
N LEU A 451 9.02 39.35 -19.07
CA LEU A 451 8.26 38.87 -17.93
C LEU A 451 9.14 38.60 -16.70
N LYS A 452 10.45 38.34 -16.91
CA LYS A 452 11.40 38.26 -15.77
C LYS A 452 11.56 39.60 -15.08
N VAL A 453 11.68 40.66 -15.88
CA VAL A 453 11.76 42.06 -15.41
C VAL A 453 10.44 42.50 -14.78
N TYR A 454 9.31 42.14 -15.39
CA TYR A 454 7.98 42.39 -14.84
C TYR A 454 7.85 41.83 -13.44
N ALA A 455 8.19 40.54 -13.25
CA ALA A 455 8.09 39.88 -11.96
C ALA A 455 9.02 40.50 -10.90
N TYR A 456 10.17 41.01 -11.29
CA TYR A 456 11.08 41.73 -10.38
C TYR A 456 10.54 43.06 -9.90
N ASN A 457 9.85 43.78 -10.77
CA ASN A 457 9.36 45.14 -10.51
C ASN A 457 7.97 45.22 -9.90
N ARG A 458 7.24 44.10 -9.82
CA ARG A 458 5.87 44.06 -9.29
C ARG A 458 5.82 43.50 -7.87
N PRO A 459 5.20 44.20 -6.92
CA PRO A 459 4.96 43.64 -5.58
C PRO A 459 4.09 42.40 -5.69
N GLN A 460 4.28 41.45 -4.76
CA GLN A 460 3.55 40.20 -4.69
C GLN A 460 3.72 39.28 -5.92
N THR A 461 4.72 39.56 -6.79
CA THR A 461 5.09 38.69 -7.90
C THR A 461 6.50 38.14 -7.68
N ILE A 462 6.67 36.84 -7.85
CA ILE A 462 7.95 36.16 -7.67
C ILE A 462 8.38 35.48 -8.97
N ASN A 463 9.66 35.62 -9.31
CA ASN A 463 10.26 34.81 -10.36
C ASN A 463 10.50 33.38 -9.86
N ALA A 464 10.37 32.39 -10.72
CA ALA A 464 10.85 31.06 -10.52
C ALA A 464 11.49 30.50 -11.80
N SER A 465 12.35 29.51 -11.66
CA SER A 465 12.98 28.88 -12.82
C SER A 465 13.18 27.41 -12.62
N MET A 466 13.21 26.69 -13.75
CA MET A 466 13.61 25.27 -13.71
C MET A 466 15.13 25.19 -13.74
N GLU A 467 15.70 24.48 -12.80
CA GLU A 467 17.14 24.23 -12.74
C GLU A 467 17.58 23.40 -13.95
N PHE A 468 18.69 23.81 -14.55
CA PHE A 468 19.30 23.13 -15.67
C PHE A 468 20.77 22.84 -15.36
N ASP A 469 21.17 21.60 -15.51
CA ASP A 469 22.57 21.23 -15.33
C ASP A 469 23.37 21.59 -16.57
N SER A 470 24.21 22.60 -16.43
CA SER A 470 25.09 23.08 -17.51
C SER A 470 26.22 22.13 -17.85
N GLU A 471 26.55 21.14 -16.95
CA GLU A 471 27.59 20.16 -17.21
C GLU A 471 27.08 18.97 -18.03
N THR A 472 25.92 18.44 -17.66
CA THR A 472 25.31 17.28 -18.33
C THR A 472 24.38 17.70 -19.49
N LEU A 473 24.03 18.96 -19.61
CA LEU A 473 23.00 19.49 -20.54
C LEU A 473 21.63 18.83 -20.37
N GLN A 474 21.33 18.38 -19.13
CA GLN A 474 20.05 17.74 -18.80
C GLN A 474 19.24 18.61 -17.85
N PRO A 475 17.91 18.59 -17.97
CA PRO A 475 17.05 19.20 -16.97
C PRO A 475 17.11 18.40 -15.65
N THR A 476 17.25 19.09 -14.53
CA THR A 476 17.17 18.46 -13.20
C THR A 476 15.73 18.33 -12.72
N TYR A 477 14.79 19.03 -13.37
CA TYR A 477 13.37 19.14 -13.00
C TYR A 477 13.12 19.79 -11.63
N HIS A 478 14.15 20.43 -11.05
CA HIS A 478 14.02 21.19 -9.81
C HIS A 478 13.54 22.62 -10.09
N LEU A 479 12.54 23.06 -9.31
CA LEU A 479 12.06 24.43 -9.32
C LEU A 479 12.85 25.26 -8.31
N MET A 480 13.40 26.37 -8.79
CA MET A 480 14.07 27.38 -7.96
C MET A 480 13.13 28.58 -7.83
N MET A 481 12.54 28.75 -6.66
CA MET A 481 11.71 29.91 -6.35
C MET A 481 12.59 31.13 -6.03
N GLY A 482 12.15 32.30 -6.45
CA GLY A 482 12.88 33.59 -6.25
C GLY A 482 13.97 33.85 -7.25
N VAL A 483 14.29 32.93 -8.14
CA VAL A 483 15.39 33.05 -9.12
C VAL A 483 14.84 33.02 -10.55
N PRO A 484 15.07 34.03 -11.36
CA PRO A 484 14.71 34.01 -12.78
C PRO A 484 15.60 33.07 -13.57
N GLY A 485 15.04 32.40 -14.58
CA GLY A 485 15.77 31.43 -15.40
C GLY A 485 16.78 32.06 -16.35
N GLN A 486 17.90 31.36 -16.52
CA GLN A 486 18.92 31.75 -17.49
C GLN A 486 18.53 31.31 -18.90
N SER A 487 18.96 32.07 -19.88
CA SER A 487 18.88 31.70 -21.30
C SER A 487 20.16 30.95 -21.68
N ASN A 488 20.12 29.62 -21.77
CA ASN A 488 21.30 28.78 -22.01
C ASN A 488 21.48 28.35 -23.47
N GLY A 489 20.69 28.86 -24.41
CA GLY A 489 20.70 28.44 -25.81
C GLY A 489 22.08 28.49 -26.46
N LEU A 490 22.82 29.59 -26.31
CA LEU A 490 24.16 29.73 -26.88
C LEU A 490 25.19 28.80 -26.23
N ASN A 491 25.10 28.60 -24.93
CA ASN A 491 25.99 27.68 -24.22
C ASN A 491 25.71 26.20 -24.62
N ILE A 492 24.44 25.85 -24.81
CA ILE A 492 24.04 24.52 -25.32
C ILE A 492 24.54 24.35 -26.76
N ALA A 493 24.36 25.34 -27.63
CA ALA A 493 24.81 25.28 -29.02
C ALA A 493 26.33 25.12 -29.12
N SER A 494 27.13 25.86 -28.33
CA SER A 494 28.58 25.72 -28.26
C SER A 494 28.99 24.30 -27.88
N ARG A 495 28.37 23.71 -26.85
CA ARG A 495 28.67 22.33 -26.38
C ARG A 495 28.22 21.25 -27.36
N LEU A 496 27.17 21.48 -28.12
CA LEU A 496 26.74 20.56 -29.19
C LEU A 496 27.64 20.65 -30.43
N GLY A 497 28.67 21.52 -30.40
CA GLY A 497 29.72 21.58 -31.43
C GLY A 497 29.46 22.64 -32.53
N LEU A 498 28.57 23.61 -32.26
CA LEU A 498 28.43 24.74 -33.14
C LEU A 498 29.74 25.59 -33.09
N ASP A 499 30.19 26.07 -34.28
CA ASP A 499 31.45 26.80 -34.40
C ASP A 499 31.47 28.01 -33.45
N GLU A 500 32.59 28.18 -32.72
CA GLU A 500 32.75 29.25 -31.74
C GLU A 500 32.68 30.65 -32.35
N SER A 501 33.01 30.79 -33.67
CA SER A 501 32.84 32.04 -34.40
C SER A 501 31.35 32.46 -34.50
N ILE A 502 30.48 31.48 -34.79
CA ILE A 502 29.02 31.72 -34.84
C ILE A 502 28.47 32.09 -33.47
N ILE A 503 28.94 31.36 -32.42
CA ILE A 503 28.53 31.64 -31.02
C ILE A 503 28.95 33.05 -30.60
N THR A 504 30.19 33.48 -30.96
CA THR A 504 30.71 34.79 -30.62
C THR A 504 29.94 35.89 -31.36
N GLU A 505 29.62 35.68 -32.64
CA GLU A 505 28.80 36.60 -33.42
C GLU A 505 27.39 36.69 -32.84
N ALA A 506 26.76 35.56 -32.52
CA ALA A 506 25.44 35.51 -31.87
C ALA A 506 25.42 36.23 -30.52
N ARG A 507 26.48 36.11 -29.71
CA ARG A 507 26.59 36.84 -28.44
C ARG A 507 26.68 38.34 -28.64
N SER A 508 27.36 38.80 -29.70
CA SER A 508 27.48 40.24 -30.01
C SER A 508 26.17 40.87 -30.49
N LEU A 509 25.23 40.07 -31.00
CA LEU A 509 23.90 40.50 -31.43
C LEU A 509 22.87 40.58 -30.29
N VAL A 510 23.21 40.02 -29.10
CA VAL A 510 22.35 40.10 -27.90
C VAL A 510 22.58 41.45 -27.22
N ASP A 511 21.50 42.16 -26.90
CA ASP A 511 21.53 43.50 -26.28
C ASP A 511 22.29 43.48 -24.93
N GLN A 512 23.03 44.58 -24.66
CA GLN A 512 23.92 44.74 -23.51
C GLN A 512 23.16 44.64 -22.17
N ASP A 513 21.97 45.25 -22.10
CA ASP A 513 21.06 45.18 -20.92
C ASP A 513 20.65 43.73 -20.59
N SER A 514 20.47 42.89 -21.61
CA SER A 514 20.19 41.43 -21.45
C SER A 514 21.41 40.66 -20.96
N GLN A 515 22.63 41.10 -21.27
CA GLN A 515 23.87 40.44 -20.80
C GLN A 515 24.13 40.75 -19.33
N ASP A 516 23.94 42.01 -18.89
CA ASP A 516 24.11 42.39 -17.47
C ASP A 516 23.08 41.72 -16.59
N LEU A 517 21.84 41.63 -17.03
CA LEU A 517 20.77 40.89 -16.35
C LEU A 517 21.11 39.39 -16.22
N ASN A 518 21.61 38.78 -17.30
CA ASN A 518 22.01 37.35 -17.27
C ASN A 518 23.18 37.10 -16.31
N THR A 519 24.15 38.01 -16.21
CA THR A 519 25.28 37.89 -15.27
C THR A 519 24.77 37.89 -13.81
N MET A 520 23.87 38.82 -13.49
CA MET A 520 23.25 38.91 -12.17
C MET A 520 22.41 37.68 -11.82
N ILE A 521 21.69 37.11 -12.80
CA ILE A 521 20.93 35.87 -12.68
C ILE A 521 21.88 34.69 -12.39
N VAL A 522 23.04 34.61 -13.06
CA VAL A 522 24.06 33.56 -12.83
C VAL A 522 24.50 33.55 -11.36
N GLU A 523 24.91 34.74 -10.85
CA GLU A 523 25.34 34.86 -9.44
C GLU A 523 24.24 34.49 -8.46
N LEU A 524 23.01 34.95 -8.65
CA LEU A 524 21.86 34.62 -7.81
C LEU A 524 21.55 33.10 -7.84
N THR A 525 21.62 32.50 -9.02
CA THR A 525 21.39 31.06 -9.19
C THR A 525 22.42 30.25 -8.41
N GLU A 526 23.69 30.65 -8.48
CA GLU A 526 24.78 29.95 -7.82
C GLU A 526 24.71 30.09 -6.28
N GLN A 527 24.37 31.29 -5.80
CA GLN A 527 24.14 31.53 -4.37
C GLN A 527 22.95 30.69 -3.84
N THR A 528 21.84 30.66 -4.60
CA THR A 528 20.65 29.90 -4.24
C THR A 528 20.92 28.40 -4.23
N LYS A 529 21.69 27.90 -5.21
CA LYS A 529 22.11 26.49 -5.27
C LYS A 529 22.97 26.09 -4.07
N ARG A 530 23.95 26.95 -3.69
CA ARG A 530 24.78 26.72 -2.48
C ARG A 530 23.95 26.71 -1.21
N ALA A 531 23.07 27.70 -1.02
CA ALA A 531 22.20 27.78 0.15
C ALA A 531 21.26 26.56 0.24
N ARG A 532 20.80 26.03 -0.90
CA ARG A 532 19.97 24.82 -0.92
C ARG A 532 20.75 23.58 -0.50
N VAL A 533 21.96 23.37 -1.03
CA VAL A 533 22.81 22.25 -0.65
C VAL A 533 23.10 22.30 0.86
N GLU A 534 23.44 23.47 1.40
CA GLU A 534 23.65 23.66 2.83
C GLU A 534 22.37 23.38 3.66
N ALA A 535 21.20 23.79 3.14
CA ALA A 535 19.92 23.53 3.80
C ALA A 535 19.56 22.04 3.80
N ASP A 536 19.82 21.31 2.72
CA ASP A 536 19.59 19.88 2.61
C ASP A 536 20.54 19.08 3.52
N GLU A 537 21.81 19.48 3.60
CA GLU A 537 22.78 18.89 4.55
C GLU A 537 22.38 19.14 6.01
N LEU A 538 21.97 20.37 6.34
CA LEU A 538 21.46 20.71 7.67
C LEU A 538 20.21 19.91 8.02
N LYS A 539 19.32 19.67 7.06
CA LYS A 539 18.11 18.87 7.26
C LYS A 539 18.45 17.42 7.57
N VAL A 540 19.39 16.81 6.86
CA VAL A 540 19.88 15.45 7.16
C VAL A 540 20.45 15.37 8.57
N GLN A 541 21.28 16.36 8.96
CA GLN A 541 21.85 16.43 10.30
C GLN A 541 20.77 16.61 11.38
N LEU A 542 19.73 17.38 11.09
CA LEU A 542 18.62 17.60 12.01
C LEU A 542 17.80 16.31 12.21
N ASP A 543 17.52 15.59 11.11
CA ASP A 543 16.79 14.31 11.14
C ASP A 543 17.58 13.26 11.93
N ASP A 544 18.89 13.18 11.73
CA ASP A 544 19.78 12.30 12.49
C ASP A 544 19.83 12.67 13.98
N ALA A 545 19.94 13.97 14.29
CA ALA A 545 19.93 14.46 15.66
C ALA A 545 18.59 14.20 16.35
N THR A 546 17.48 14.31 15.63
CA THR A 546 16.13 14.04 16.14
C THR A 546 15.97 12.56 16.48
N LYS A 547 16.37 11.66 15.58
CA LYS A 547 16.37 10.21 15.82
C LYS A 547 17.23 9.84 17.04
N LEU A 548 18.44 10.40 17.10
CA LEU A 548 19.33 10.15 18.22
C LEU A 548 18.71 10.64 19.56
N HIS A 549 18.00 11.76 19.52
CA HIS A 549 17.30 12.28 20.70
C HIS A 549 16.12 11.39 21.13
N GLU A 550 15.35 10.86 20.17
CA GLU A 550 14.27 9.91 20.42
C GLU A 550 14.82 8.62 21.03
N ASP A 551 15.85 8.03 20.42
CA ASP A 551 16.51 6.82 20.92
C ASP A 551 17.06 7.02 22.36
N LEU A 552 17.70 8.17 22.60
CA LEU A 552 18.22 8.52 23.92
C LEU A 552 17.10 8.68 24.96
N SER A 553 15.98 9.27 24.57
CA SER A 553 14.79 9.46 25.43
C SER A 553 14.17 8.11 25.80
N GLU A 554 14.05 7.19 24.84
CA GLU A 554 13.59 5.81 25.11
C GLU A 554 14.52 5.05 26.05
N GLU A 555 15.84 5.11 25.81
CA GLU A 555 16.82 4.44 26.66
C GLU A 555 16.85 5.06 28.08
N TYR A 556 16.71 6.37 28.19
CA TYR A 556 16.59 7.03 29.48
C TYR A 556 15.33 6.62 30.25
N ALA A 557 14.20 6.51 29.56
CA ALA A 557 12.96 6.01 30.14
C ALA A 557 13.09 4.55 30.62
N LYS A 558 13.71 3.69 29.81
CA LYS A 558 14.02 2.29 30.19
C LYS A 558 14.95 2.22 31.40
N TYR A 559 16.01 3.04 31.43
CA TYR A 559 16.93 3.13 32.56
C TYR A 559 16.23 3.59 33.84
N LYS A 560 15.39 4.61 33.76
CA LYS A 560 14.63 5.13 34.91
C LYS A 560 13.70 4.05 35.48
N ASN A 561 12.98 3.34 34.63
CA ASN A 561 12.11 2.25 35.06
C ASN A 561 12.89 1.07 35.68
N GLN A 562 14.05 0.72 35.16
CA GLN A 562 14.93 -0.30 35.76
C GLN A 562 15.46 0.13 37.12
N LYS A 563 15.89 1.39 37.25
CA LYS A 563 16.37 1.97 38.51
C LYS A 563 15.26 1.93 39.56
N ASP A 564 14.07 2.36 39.25
CA ASP A 564 12.93 2.39 40.17
C ASP A 564 12.53 0.98 40.62
N ARG A 565 12.53 0.00 39.73
CA ARG A 565 12.31 -1.42 40.05
C ARG A 565 13.39 -1.97 40.98
N LEU A 566 14.67 -1.63 40.73
CA LEU A 566 15.79 -2.07 41.57
C LEU A 566 15.73 -1.48 42.94
N VAL A 567 15.40 -0.19 43.06
CA VAL A 567 15.24 0.51 44.38
C VAL A 567 14.06 -0.09 45.17
N THR A 568 12.95 -0.39 44.47
CA THR A 568 11.78 -1.00 45.12
C THR A 568 12.09 -2.43 45.62
N ALA A 569 12.74 -3.24 44.77
CA ALA A 569 13.16 -4.59 45.17
C ALA A 569 14.17 -4.59 46.33
N ALA A 570 15.12 -3.67 46.32
CA ALA A 570 16.08 -3.53 47.42
C ALA A 570 15.41 -3.11 48.76
N LYS A 571 14.42 -2.19 48.70
CA LYS A 571 13.62 -1.83 49.86
C LYS A 571 12.79 -3.01 50.39
N GLN A 572 12.21 -3.79 49.50
CA GLN A 572 11.42 -4.95 49.89
C GLN A 572 12.30 -6.03 50.55
N GLN A 573 13.47 -6.35 49.97
CA GLN A 573 14.44 -7.26 50.59
C GLN A 573 14.96 -6.75 51.96
N ALA A 574 15.23 -5.47 52.11
CA ALA A 574 15.65 -4.89 53.40
C ALA A 574 14.54 -5.06 54.45
N ASN A 575 13.27 -4.82 54.09
CA ASN A 575 12.13 -5.01 55.00
C ASN A 575 11.96 -6.50 55.36
N GLU A 576 12.09 -7.42 54.45
CA GLU A 576 12.01 -8.90 54.72
C GLU A 576 13.12 -9.35 55.67
N ILE A 577 14.35 -8.85 55.51
CA ILE A 577 15.46 -9.15 56.39
C ILE A 577 15.22 -8.58 57.81
N ALA A 578 14.71 -7.31 57.87
CA ALA A 578 14.37 -6.68 59.13
C ALA A 578 13.25 -7.40 59.89
N GLU A 579 12.20 -7.83 59.18
CA GLU A 579 11.12 -8.61 59.79
C GLU A 579 11.55 -10.02 60.24
N ALA A 580 12.41 -10.68 59.47
CA ALA A 580 12.97 -11.99 59.83
C ALA A 580 13.88 -11.87 61.06
N ALA A 581 14.70 -10.82 61.15
CA ALA A 581 15.53 -10.53 62.33
C ALA A 581 14.68 -10.20 63.59
N LYS A 582 13.62 -9.41 63.43
CA LYS A 582 12.67 -9.09 64.46
C LYS A 582 11.97 -10.32 65.02
N LYS A 583 11.45 -11.20 64.13
CA LYS A 583 10.80 -12.47 64.52
C LYS A 583 11.79 -13.37 65.32
N LYS A 584 13.06 -13.48 64.91
CA LYS A 584 14.07 -14.24 65.60
C LYS A 584 14.43 -13.66 66.95
N ALA A 585 14.55 -12.30 67.06
CA ALA A 585 14.76 -11.62 68.31
C ALA A 585 13.58 -11.82 69.30
N ASP A 586 12.34 -11.67 68.77
CA ASP A 586 11.12 -11.88 69.59
C ASP A 586 11.01 -13.33 70.11
N ALA A 587 11.41 -14.34 69.30
CA ALA A 587 11.47 -15.73 69.70
C ALA A 587 12.48 -16.00 70.79
N ILE A 588 13.68 -15.38 70.70
CA ILE A 588 14.74 -15.49 71.75
C ILE A 588 14.28 -14.83 73.02
N ILE A 589 13.68 -13.65 72.94
CA ILE A 589 13.14 -12.93 74.10
C ILE A 589 12.03 -13.74 74.78
N LYS A 590 11.13 -14.36 73.97
CA LYS A 590 10.05 -15.22 74.49
C LYS A 590 10.60 -16.47 75.20
N ASP A 591 11.62 -17.10 74.64
CA ASP A 591 12.30 -18.27 75.25
C ASP A 591 12.99 -17.89 76.58
N LEU A 592 13.64 -16.74 76.62
CA LEU A 592 14.22 -16.16 77.86
C LEU A 592 13.14 -15.87 78.92
N HIS A 593 12.00 -15.32 78.55
CA HIS A 593 10.91 -15.07 79.49
C HIS A 593 10.24 -16.37 79.94
N GLU A 594 10.11 -17.38 79.10
CA GLU A 594 9.61 -18.71 79.54
C GLU A 594 10.59 -19.40 80.48
N LYS A 595 11.89 -19.30 80.27
CA LYS A 595 12.93 -19.81 81.15
C LYS A 595 12.95 -19.03 82.49
N GLN A 596 12.77 -17.73 82.48
CA GLN A 596 12.65 -16.92 83.63
C GLN A 596 11.38 -17.22 84.47
N ARG A 597 10.24 -17.60 83.83
CA ARG A 597 9.01 -18.01 84.52
C ARG A 597 9.08 -19.44 85.11
N LYS A 598 9.89 -20.34 84.52
CA LYS A 598 10.01 -21.73 85.00
C LYS A 598 10.99 -21.90 86.10
N VAL A 599 11.85 -20.95 86.34
CA VAL A 599 12.88 -20.96 87.39
C VAL A 599 12.62 -19.84 88.35
N GLY A 600 11.78 -20.08 89.41
CA GLY A 600 11.69 -19.25 90.59
C GLY A 600 13.04 -19.18 91.31
N GLN A 601 13.69 -17.96 91.34
CA GLN A 601 14.86 -17.61 92.16
C GLN A 601 16.13 -18.45 91.99
N VAL A 602 16.58 -18.80 90.84
CA VAL A 602 17.99 -19.20 90.61
C VAL A 602 18.50 -18.42 89.41
N ALA A 603 19.69 -17.79 89.63
CA ALA A 603 20.37 -16.98 88.59
C ALA A 603 20.53 -17.73 87.31
N ILE A 604 20.11 -17.09 86.20
CA ILE A 604 20.38 -17.62 84.79
C ILE A 604 21.89 -17.88 84.73
N LYS A 605 22.26 -19.06 84.37
CA LYS A 605 23.66 -19.46 84.21
C LYS A 605 24.28 -18.59 83.07
N GLU A 606 25.43 -18.08 83.29
CA GLU A 606 26.17 -17.18 82.38
C GLU A 606 26.33 -17.77 80.99
N ASN A 607 26.36 -19.11 80.87
CA ASN A 607 26.40 -19.84 79.62
C ASN A 607 25.10 -19.69 78.78
N GLU A 608 23.93 -19.56 79.41
CA GLU A 608 22.64 -19.34 78.67
C GLU A 608 22.50 -17.93 78.15
N LEU A 609 23.07 -16.97 78.81
CA LEU A 609 23.19 -15.57 78.28
C LEU A 609 24.21 -15.47 77.18
N ILE A 610 25.30 -16.21 77.21
CA ILE A 610 26.32 -16.31 76.17
C ILE A 610 25.75 -16.99 74.93
N ASP A 611 24.92 -18.07 75.10
CA ASP A 611 24.22 -18.75 74.02
C ASP A 611 23.18 -17.84 73.33
N ALA A 612 22.38 -17.10 74.12
CA ALA A 612 21.42 -16.12 73.62
C ALA A 612 22.13 -14.95 72.91
N GLN A 613 23.26 -14.48 73.47
CA GLN A 613 24.12 -13.46 72.84
C GLN A 613 24.78 -13.98 71.57
N GLY A 614 25.18 -15.27 71.52
CA GLY A 614 25.67 -15.95 70.34
C GLY A 614 24.62 -16.06 69.23
N GLN A 615 23.38 -16.40 69.59
CA GLN A 615 22.25 -16.46 68.66
C GLN A 615 21.84 -15.07 68.15
N LEU A 616 21.87 -14.03 68.93
CA LEU A 616 21.66 -12.65 68.55
C LEU A 616 22.84 -12.10 67.68
N ASN A 617 24.10 -12.50 67.96
CA ASN A 617 25.23 -12.15 67.12
C ASN A 617 25.24 -12.91 65.78
N SER A 618 24.67 -14.11 65.72
CA SER A 618 24.48 -14.84 64.47
C SER A 618 23.45 -14.18 63.52
N LEU A 619 22.62 -13.22 64.05
CA LEU A 619 21.71 -12.39 63.27
C LEU A 619 22.45 -11.19 62.61
N ARG A 620 23.69 -10.90 63.00
CA ARG A 620 24.55 -9.96 62.26
C ARG A 620 25.00 -10.63 60.96
N HIS A 621 24.22 -10.40 59.89
CA HIS A 621 24.77 -10.59 58.57
C HIS A 621 25.71 -9.44 58.27
N ASP A 622 26.96 -9.73 58.11
CA ASP A 622 27.90 -8.83 57.49
C ASP A 622 27.35 -8.52 56.11
N VAL A 623 26.96 -7.29 55.88
CA VAL A 623 26.54 -6.77 54.60
C VAL A 623 27.81 -6.66 53.73
N ASN A 624 28.36 -7.81 53.31
CA ASN A 624 29.45 -7.85 52.37
C ASN A 624 28.83 -7.57 50.99
N LEU A 625 28.84 -6.31 50.57
CA LEU A 625 28.38 -5.81 49.29
C LEU A 625 28.99 -6.54 48.08
N VAL A 626 30.13 -7.22 48.30
CA VAL A 626 30.82 -8.05 47.29
C VAL A 626 30.02 -9.28 46.84
N ASN A 627 29.08 -9.77 47.67
CA ASN A 627 28.25 -10.94 47.34
C ASN A 627 26.83 -10.64 46.93
N ASN A 628 26.47 -9.37 46.76
CA ASN A 628 25.13 -8.99 46.33
C ASN A 628 24.91 -9.44 44.87
N ARG A 629 23.93 -10.32 44.67
CA ARG A 629 23.59 -10.95 43.39
C ARG A 629 23.22 -9.89 42.32
N VAL A 630 22.73 -8.72 42.73
CA VAL A 630 22.36 -7.59 41.87
C VAL A 630 23.61 -6.81 41.44
N LEU A 631 24.57 -6.59 42.32
CA LEU A 631 25.87 -5.95 42.00
C LEU A 631 26.79 -6.89 41.20
N LYS A 632 26.74 -8.22 41.39
CA LYS A 632 27.40 -9.18 40.53
C LYS A 632 26.82 -9.19 39.10
N LYS A 633 25.48 -9.05 38.94
CA LYS A 633 24.85 -8.91 37.62
C LYS A 633 25.20 -7.60 36.91
N ALA A 634 25.39 -6.51 37.65
CA ALA A 634 25.81 -5.22 37.07
C ALA A 634 27.29 -5.23 36.69
N LYS A 635 28.18 -5.91 37.47
CA LYS A 635 29.58 -6.06 37.17
C LYS A 635 29.90 -7.05 36.03
N ALA A 636 29.06 -8.08 35.88
CA ALA A 636 29.18 -9.06 34.78
C ALA A 636 28.89 -8.47 33.38
N LYS A 637 28.42 -7.22 33.28
CA LYS A 637 28.17 -6.54 32.01
C LYS A 637 29.45 -5.93 31.39
N HIS A 638 30.60 -5.98 32.05
CA HIS A 638 31.84 -5.35 31.59
C HIS A 638 33.03 -6.27 31.46
N ASP A 639 32.90 -7.61 31.59
CA ASP A 639 34.00 -8.53 31.30
C ASP A 639 33.99 -8.92 29.80
N PHE A 640 34.82 -8.23 29.05
CA PHE A 640 35.11 -8.54 27.67
C PHE A 640 36.21 -9.61 27.56
N HIS A 641 36.01 -10.62 26.70
CA HIS A 641 36.98 -11.66 26.44
C HIS A 641 37.34 -11.71 24.94
N LYS A 642 38.52 -12.17 24.64
CA LYS A 642 38.92 -12.40 23.25
C LYS A 642 37.93 -13.37 22.58
N GLY A 643 37.39 -12.97 21.43
CA GLY A 643 36.40 -13.72 20.69
C GLY A 643 34.95 -13.30 20.98
N ASP A 644 34.71 -12.34 21.90
CA ASP A 644 33.38 -11.82 22.14
C ASP A 644 32.90 -10.97 20.97
N ASP A 645 31.65 -11.16 20.57
CA ASP A 645 30.94 -10.28 19.63
C ASP A 645 30.51 -9.00 20.34
N VAL A 646 30.89 -7.88 19.78
CA VAL A 646 30.66 -6.55 20.34
C VAL A 646 30.07 -5.61 19.29
N MET A 647 29.26 -4.67 19.74
CA MET A 647 28.84 -3.52 18.95
C MET A 647 29.78 -2.36 19.26
N VAL A 648 30.40 -1.78 18.26
CA VAL A 648 31.18 -0.55 18.40
C VAL A 648 30.25 0.63 18.24
N LYS A 649 30.02 1.39 19.33
CA LYS A 649 29.01 2.45 19.38
C LYS A 649 29.31 3.60 18.44
N SER A 650 30.54 4.02 18.33
CA SER A 650 30.99 5.12 17.44
C SER A 650 30.82 4.82 15.96
N TYR A 651 30.81 3.55 15.56
CA TYR A 651 30.66 3.14 14.17
C TYR A 651 29.34 2.43 13.86
N GLY A 652 28.54 2.07 14.87
CA GLY A 652 27.31 1.32 14.72
C GLY A 652 27.45 -0.04 14.05
N GLN A 653 28.67 -0.63 14.09
CA GLN A 653 29.00 -1.89 13.44
C GLN A 653 29.36 -2.98 14.42
N ARG A 654 28.98 -4.23 14.07
CA ARG A 654 29.42 -5.41 14.82
C ARG A 654 30.89 -5.74 14.54
N GLY A 655 31.61 -6.04 15.59
CA GLY A 655 33.01 -6.52 15.52
C GLY A 655 33.27 -7.66 16.49
N VAL A 656 34.41 -8.31 16.32
CA VAL A 656 34.86 -9.39 17.19
C VAL A 656 36.15 -8.92 17.91
N LEU A 657 36.21 -9.13 19.23
CA LEU A 657 37.37 -8.77 20.03
C LEU A 657 38.53 -9.72 19.71
N VAL A 658 39.62 -9.19 19.15
CA VAL A 658 40.78 -9.97 18.71
C VAL A 658 41.81 -10.07 19.83
N LYS A 659 42.17 -8.95 20.44
CA LYS A 659 43.22 -8.87 21.48
C LYS A 659 43.01 -7.62 22.34
N LYS A 660 43.26 -7.74 23.65
CA LYS A 660 43.38 -6.58 24.55
C LYS A 660 44.76 -5.95 24.35
N LEU A 661 44.81 -4.67 24.06
CA LEU A 661 46.04 -3.94 23.79
C LEU A 661 46.61 -3.27 25.06
N ASP A 662 45.70 -2.56 25.83
CA ASP A 662 46.00 -1.91 27.10
C ASP A 662 44.84 -2.07 28.06
N ASP A 663 44.94 -1.56 29.30
CA ASP A 663 43.92 -1.74 30.33
C ASP A 663 42.52 -1.22 29.95
N ASN A 664 42.43 -0.37 28.90
CA ASN A 664 41.19 0.26 28.46
C ASN A 664 40.94 0.23 26.94
N GLU A 665 41.77 -0.51 26.14
CA GLU A 665 41.68 -0.57 24.68
C GLU A 665 41.69 -2.00 24.16
N TRP A 666 40.84 -2.26 23.18
CA TRP A 666 40.77 -3.53 22.46
C TRP A 666 41.04 -3.38 20.97
N GLU A 667 41.73 -4.34 20.38
CA GLU A 667 41.75 -4.53 18.94
C GLU A 667 40.51 -5.28 18.54
N VAL A 668 39.65 -4.59 17.75
CA VAL A 668 38.35 -5.09 17.28
C VAL A 668 38.42 -5.30 15.77
N GLN A 669 38.00 -6.45 15.31
CA GLN A 669 37.84 -6.74 13.88
C GLN A 669 36.45 -6.36 13.42
N LEU A 670 36.37 -5.33 12.57
CA LEU A 670 35.16 -4.84 11.91
C LEU A 670 35.20 -5.26 10.43
N GLY A 671 34.58 -6.37 10.10
CA GLY A 671 34.67 -6.96 8.75
C GLY A 671 36.12 -7.34 8.40
N ILE A 672 36.70 -6.68 7.38
CA ILE A 672 38.09 -6.92 6.94
C ILE A 672 39.13 -6.00 7.62
N LEU A 673 38.68 -5.01 8.39
CA LEU A 673 39.55 -4.03 9.06
C LEU A 673 39.69 -4.35 10.54
N LYS A 674 40.95 -4.18 11.06
CA LYS A 674 41.22 -4.24 12.50
C LYS A 674 41.46 -2.83 13.02
N MET A 675 40.76 -2.45 14.06
CA MET A 675 40.82 -1.11 14.65
C MET A 675 41.04 -1.19 16.17
N ARG A 676 41.67 -0.16 16.72
CA ARG A 676 41.80 0.02 18.19
C ARG A 676 40.60 0.79 18.68
N ILE A 677 39.86 0.22 19.61
CA ILE A 677 38.61 0.80 20.14
C ILE A 677 38.68 0.80 21.67
N ALA A 678 38.36 1.93 22.28
CA ALA A 678 38.29 2.08 23.72
C ALA A 678 37.18 1.19 24.32
N GLU A 679 37.43 0.58 25.48
CA GLU A 679 36.49 -0.36 26.15
C GLU A 679 35.12 0.29 26.47
N GLY A 680 35.07 1.62 26.68
CA GLY A 680 33.84 2.38 26.92
C GLY A 680 32.93 2.51 25.70
N ASP A 681 33.51 2.29 24.48
CA ASP A 681 32.79 2.37 23.19
C ASP A 681 32.32 1.00 22.70
N LEU A 682 32.57 -0.06 23.51
CA LEU A 682 32.16 -1.44 23.19
C LEU A 682 30.93 -1.84 24.01
N GLU A 683 30.03 -2.53 23.37
CA GLU A 683 28.87 -3.15 23.99
C GLU A 683 28.80 -4.64 23.61
N LYS A 684 28.80 -5.51 24.64
CA LYS A 684 28.79 -6.96 24.43
C LYS A 684 27.44 -7.41 23.91
N ILE A 685 27.41 -8.03 22.72
CA ILE A 685 26.23 -8.66 22.16
C ILE A 685 26.12 -10.05 22.77
N LYS A 686 25.03 -10.34 23.49
CA LYS A 686 24.73 -11.72 23.89
C LYS A 686 24.32 -12.51 22.65
N VAL A 687 25.19 -13.39 22.23
CA VAL A 687 24.81 -14.51 21.37
C VAL A 687 24.17 -15.55 22.27
N ASP A 688 22.89 -15.71 22.21
CA ASP A 688 22.19 -16.88 22.76
C ASP A 688 22.64 -18.08 21.92
N ASN A 689 23.62 -18.81 22.43
CA ASN A 689 23.94 -20.16 21.97
C ASN A 689 22.83 -21.10 22.50
N ASP A 690 21.67 -21.03 21.91
CA ASP A 690 20.73 -22.14 21.91
C ASP A 690 20.76 -22.74 20.50
N GLU A 691 21.57 -23.79 20.36
CA GLU A 691 21.37 -24.82 19.35
C GLU A 691 20.04 -25.54 19.64
N GLN A 692 18.94 -24.85 19.46
CA GLN A 692 17.64 -25.47 19.24
C GLN A 692 17.18 -25.08 17.84
N ARG A 693 17.19 -26.10 17.00
CA ARG A 693 16.55 -26.11 15.68
C ARG A 693 15.15 -25.54 15.77
N PHE A 694 15.02 -24.23 15.62
CA PHE A 694 13.71 -23.64 15.33
C PHE A 694 13.46 -23.78 13.83
N ASN A 695 12.65 -24.78 13.48
CA ASN A 695 11.89 -24.79 12.26
C ASN A 695 10.89 -23.61 12.29
N THR A 696 11.35 -22.42 12.09
CA THR A 696 10.50 -21.31 11.72
C THR A 696 10.07 -21.50 10.28
N LYS A 697 8.84 -21.99 10.10
CA LYS A 697 8.12 -21.83 8.85
C LYS A 697 7.91 -20.33 8.61
N VAL A 698 8.90 -19.70 7.99
CA VAL A 698 8.71 -18.41 7.32
C VAL A 698 7.73 -18.70 6.18
N LYS A 699 6.52 -18.18 6.24
CA LYS A 699 5.65 -18.04 5.09
C LYS A 699 6.38 -17.11 4.10
N ARG A 700 7.15 -17.72 3.20
CA ARG A 700 7.63 -17.05 2.01
C ARG A 700 6.40 -16.72 1.16
N THR A 701 6.11 -15.44 0.99
CA THR A 701 5.39 -14.96 -0.19
C THR A 701 6.04 -15.61 -1.40
N ALA A 702 5.22 -16.16 -2.28
CA ALA A 702 5.64 -16.91 -3.45
C ALA A 702 6.58 -16.08 -4.34
N SER A 703 7.88 -16.16 -4.09
CA SER A 703 8.88 -15.87 -5.10
C SER A 703 8.80 -16.99 -6.12
N LYS A 704 8.64 -16.67 -7.40
CA LYS A 704 8.78 -17.60 -8.51
C LYS A 704 10.01 -18.47 -8.22
N ARG A 705 9.83 -19.80 -8.11
CA ARG A 705 10.94 -20.73 -7.97
C ARG A 705 11.80 -20.57 -9.22
N VAL A 706 13.01 -20.06 -9.06
CA VAL A 706 13.99 -20.02 -10.13
C VAL A 706 14.34 -21.48 -10.43
N SER A 707 14.13 -21.90 -11.68
CA SER A 707 14.54 -23.25 -12.11
C SER A 707 16.05 -23.29 -12.28
N ALA A 708 16.70 -24.42 -11.94
CA ALA A 708 18.12 -24.63 -12.23
C ALA A 708 18.44 -24.77 -13.74
N LYS A 709 17.43 -24.73 -14.60
CA LYS A 709 17.56 -24.82 -16.06
C LYS A 709 16.74 -23.72 -16.70
N LEU A 710 17.35 -23.01 -17.66
CA LEU A 710 16.72 -22.05 -18.56
C LEU A 710 16.63 -22.65 -19.96
N ASP A 711 15.46 -22.64 -20.58
CA ASP A 711 15.24 -23.19 -21.93
C ASP A 711 14.94 -22.05 -22.92
N LEU A 712 15.87 -21.77 -23.82
CA LEU A 712 15.81 -20.69 -24.81
C LEU A 712 15.38 -21.17 -26.19
N ARG A 713 14.98 -22.44 -26.33
CA ARG A 713 14.60 -22.98 -27.65
C ARG A 713 13.34 -22.30 -28.15
N GLY A 714 13.39 -21.77 -29.34
CA GLY A 714 12.29 -21.08 -30.00
C GLY A 714 12.24 -19.56 -29.72
N HIS A 715 13.11 -19.03 -28.88
CA HIS A 715 13.18 -17.60 -28.64
C HIS A 715 13.98 -16.86 -29.72
N ARG A 716 13.66 -15.59 -29.95
CA ARG A 716 14.45 -14.71 -30.83
C ARG A 716 15.74 -14.29 -30.11
N TYR A 717 16.77 -13.98 -30.88
CA TYR A 717 18.10 -13.70 -30.36
C TYR A 717 18.11 -12.62 -29.24
N GLU A 718 17.47 -11.47 -29.48
CA GLU A 718 17.44 -10.35 -28.53
C GLU A 718 16.67 -10.70 -27.24
N GLU A 719 15.54 -11.39 -27.39
CA GLU A 719 14.73 -11.86 -26.27
C GLU A 719 15.48 -12.87 -25.40
N ALA A 720 16.17 -13.82 -26.07
CA ALA A 720 16.97 -14.83 -25.40
C ALA A 720 18.13 -14.23 -24.60
N MET A 721 18.84 -13.23 -25.12
CA MET A 721 19.94 -12.58 -24.41
C MET A 721 19.45 -11.82 -23.18
N HIS A 722 18.33 -11.13 -23.29
CA HIS A 722 17.72 -10.45 -22.15
C HIS A 722 17.27 -11.43 -21.06
N GLU A 723 16.71 -12.55 -21.45
CA GLU A 723 16.25 -13.60 -20.53
C GLU A 723 17.43 -14.29 -19.81
N VAL A 724 18.55 -14.53 -20.51
CA VAL A 724 19.79 -15.02 -19.88
C VAL A 724 20.30 -14.09 -18.82
N ASP A 725 20.33 -12.78 -19.07
CA ASP A 725 20.78 -11.78 -18.11
C ASP A 725 19.93 -11.77 -16.83
N GLN A 726 18.61 -11.72 -16.96
CA GLN A 726 17.68 -11.79 -15.84
C GLN A 726 17.74 -13.11 -15.07
N TYR A 727 17.95 -14.20 -15.79
CA TYR A 727 18.07 -15.52 -15.20
C TYR A 727 19.34 -15.68 -14.39
N LEU A 728 20.49 -15.18 -14.86
CA LEU A 728 21.75 -15.20 -14.13
C LEU A 728 21.64 -14.40 -12.82
N ASP A 729 21.02 -13.21 -12.84
CA ASP A 729 20.74 -12.44 -11.64
C ASP A 729 19.89 -13.22 -10.63
N SER A 730 18.81 -13.82 -11.12
CA SER A 730 17.89 -14.59 -10.30
C SER A 730 18.54 -15.85 -9.72
N ALA A 731 19.42 -16.47 -10.47
CA ALA A 731 20.13 -17.68 -10.07
C ALA A 731 21.21 -17.40 -9.01
N VAL A 732 21.95 -16.29 -9.16
CA VAL A 732 22.92 -15.81 -8.15
C VAL A 732 22.21 -15.44 -6.86
N LEU A 733 21.10 -14.68 -6.94
CA LEU A 733 20.30 -14.32 -5.77
C LEU A 733 19.66 -15.53 -5.08
N ALA A 734 19.35 -16.58 -5.84
CA ALA A 734 18.85 -17.85 -5.30
C ALA A 734 19.94 -18.77 -4.75
N GLY A 735 21.24 -18.40 -4.91
CA GLY A 735 22.39 -19.14 -4.37
C GLY A 735 22.70 -20.44 -5.12
N TYR A 736 22.39 -20.52 -6.43
CA TYR A 736 22.77 -21.69 -7.21
C TYR A 736 24.26 -21.71 -7.49
N PRO A 737 25.00 -22.80 -7.19
CA PRO A 737 26.43 -22.92 -7.51
C PRO A 737 26.65 -23.14 -9.02
N SER A 738 25.66 -23.69 -9.72
CA SER A 738 25.68 -23.88 -11.17
C SER A 738 24.28 -23.98 -11.74
N VAL A 739 24.12 -23.53 -12.99
CA VAL A 739 22.87 -23.58 -13.74
C VAL A 739 23.09 -24.07 -15.16
N THR A 740 22.04 -24.53 -15.83
CA THR A 740 22.10 -25.02 -17.21
C THR A 740 21.26 -24.16 -18.13
N ILE A 741 21.82 -23.65 -19.21
CA ILE A 741 21.15 -22.90 -20.25
C ILE A 741 21.02 -23.77 -21.51
N ILE A 742 19.79 -24.01 -21.97
CA ILE A 742 19.47 -24.86 -23.13
C ILE A 742 19.13 -23.93 -24.30
N HIS A 743 20.03 -23.81 -25.25
CA HIS A 743 19.89 -22.96 -26.44
C HIS A 743 19.61 -23.74 -27.72
N GLY A 744 19.66 -25.05 -27.62
CA GLY A 744 19.46 -25.94 -28.79
C GLY A 744 20.66 -25.94 -29.76
N LYS A 745 20.58 -26.78 -30.80
CA LYS A 745 21.64 -26.93 -31.81
C LYS A 745 21.41 -26.06 -33.06
N GLY A 746 20.17 -25.80 -33.44
CA GLY A 746 19.71 -24.95 -34.52
C GLY A 746 20.77 -24.37 -35.45
N THR A 747 20.65 -23.11 -35.84
CA THR A 747 21.62 -22.36 -36.65
C THR A 747 22.92 -22.01 -35.92
N GLY A 748 22.95 -22.21 -34.58
CA GLY A 748 24.08 -21.85 -33.74
C GLY A 748 24.08 -20.40 -33.23
N ALA A 749 23.18 -19.53 -33.69
CA ALA A 749 23.16 -18.13 -33.34
C ALA A 749 22.95 -17.90 -31.82
N LEU A 750 21.99 -18.60 -31.20
CA LEU A 750 21.76 -18.53 -29.75
C LEU A 750 22.92 -19.09 -28.95
N ARG A 751 23.54 -20.18 -29.42
CA ARG A 751 24.72 -20.76 -28.79
C ARG A 751 25.87 -19.77 -28.75
N GLN A 752 26.15 -19.11 -29.89
CA GLN A 752 27.21 -18.11 -29.99
C GLN A 752 26.92 -16.94 -29.05
N GLY A 753 25.69 -16.35 -29.08
CA GLY A 753 25.32 -15.23 -28.24
C GLY A 753 25.41 -15.53 -26.75
N VAL A 754 24.93 -16.70 -26.32
CA VAL A 754 25.07 -17.16 -24.93
C VAL A 754 26.54 -17.30 -24.54
N THR A 755 27.37 -17.91 -25.39
CA THR A 755 28.82 -18.09 -25.12
C THR A 755 29.53 -16.74 -25.00
N ASP A 756 29.25 -15.81 -25.91
CA ASP A 756 29.87 -14.47 -25.92
C ASP A 756 29.48 -13.67 -24.67
N MET A 757 28.20 -13.75 -24.28
CA MET A 757 27.68 -13.10 -23.08
C MET A 757 28.32 -13.67 -21.81
N LEU A 758 28.35 -14.99 -21.65
CA LEU A 758 28.94 -15.68 -20.49
C LEU A 758 30.43 -15.41 -20.34
N SER A 759 31.17 -15.25 -21.45
CA SER A 759 32.59 -14.96 -21.43
C SER A 759 32.95 -13.59 -20.83
N SER A 760 32.02 -12.63 -20.93
CA SER A 760 32.22 -11.25 -20.45
C SER A 760 31.52 -10.98 -19.11
N ASP A 761 30.70 -11.92 -18.60
CA ASP A 761 29.88 -11.72 -17.42
C ASP A 761 30.67 -11.94 -16.11
N ARG A 762 30.66 -10.94 -15.23
CA ARG A 762 31.35 -10.97 -13.93
C ARG A 762 30.75 -11.97 -12.93
N ARG A 763 29.50 -12.38 -13.10
CA ARG A 763 28.76 -13.33 -12.24
C ARG A 763 29.18 -14.78 -12.51
N VAL A 764 29.82 -15.05 -13.66
CA VAL A 764 30.22 -16.38 -14.13
C VAL A 764 31.66 -16.67 -13.72
N ASP A 765 31.87 -17.84 -13.11
CA ASP A 765 33.21 -18.37 -12.80
C ASP A 765 33.78 -19.14 -14.01
N SER A 766 32.99 -20.08 -14.52
CA SER A 766 33.35 -20.89 -15.69
C SER A 766 32.09 -21.45 -16.35
N PHE A 767 32.19 -21.78 -17.63
CA PHE A 767 31.10 -22.44 -18.36
C PHE A 767 31.65 -23.47 -19.36
N ASN A 768 30.92 -24.55 -19.57
CA ASN A 768 31.24 -25.61 -20.48
C ASN A 768 29.98 -26.19 -21.13
N TYR A 769 30.11 -26.81 -22.31
CA TYR A 769 28.99 -27.54 -22.88
C TYR A 769 28.60 -28.74 -22.02
N SER A 770 27.32 -29.07 -22.03
CA SER A 770 26.84 -30.22 -21.29
C SER A 770 27.40 -31.54 -21.83
N PRO A 771 27.54 -32.58 -20.99
CA PRO A 771 27.92 -33.91 -21.47
C PRO A 771 26.96 -34.43 -22.60
N ALA A 772 27.46 -35.30 -23.48
CA ALA A 772 26.69 -35.78 -24.62
C ALA A 772 25.35 -36.45 -24.25
N ASN A 773 25.26 -37.06 -23.08
CA ASN A 773 24.03 -37.64 -22.48
C ASN A 773 23.09 -36.62 -21.80
N ALA A 774 23.48 -35.36 -21.67
CA ALA A 774 22.72 -34.30 -21.02
C ALA A 774 22.46 -33.08 -21.92
N GLY A 775 22.46 -33.24 -23.24
CA GLY A 775 22.17 -32.19 -24.20
C GLY A 775 23.35 -31.83 -25.13
N GLY A 776 24.59 -32.21 -24.77
CA GLY A 776 25.78 -31.95 -25.58
C GLY A 776 26.02 -30.48 -25.86
N ASP A 777 26.39 -30.16 -27.09
CA ASP A 777 26.61 -28.79 -27.59
C ASP A 777 25.31 -27.96 -27.81
N GLY A 778 24.12 -28.50 -27.45
CA GLY A 778 22.86 -27.80 -27.45
C GLY A 778 22.52 -27.16 -26.09
N SER A 779 23.36 -27.34 -25.07
CA SER A 779 23.18 -26.72 -23.76
C SER A 779 24.55 -26.43 -23.10
N THR A 780 24.58 -25.37 -22.30
CA THR A 780 25.77 -24.86 -21.60
C THR A 780 25.54 -24.90 -20.09
N VAL A 781 26.43 -25.53 -19.35
CA VAL A 781 26.46 -25.51 -17.89
C VAL A 781 27.32 -24.34 -17.44
N VAL A 782 26.78 -23.47 -16.62
CA VAL A 782 27.42 -22.24 -16.11
C VAL A 782 27.66 -22.40 -14.62
N LYS A 783 28.87 -22.23 -14.17
CA LYS A 783 29.21 -22.09 -12.75
C LYS A 783 29.18 -20.63 -12.39
N LEU A 784 28.47 -20.32 -11.33
CA LEU A 784 28.33 -18.97 -10.79
C LEU A 784 29.35 -18.76 -9.66
N LYS A 785 29.79 -17.50 -9.49
CA LYS A 785 30.75 -17.12 -8.45
C LYS A 785 30.13 -17.07 -7.07
#